data_61ce8fc8bb3944a539d11d556031b50d
#
_entry.id   61ce8fc8bb3944a539d11d556031b50d
#
_cell.length_a   1.000
_cell.length_b   1.000
_cell.length_c   1.000
_cell.angle_alpha   90.00
_cell.angle_beta   90.00
_cell.angle_gamma   90.00
#
_symmetry.space_group_name_H-M   'P 1'
#
loop_
_entity.id
_entity.type
_entity.pdbx_description
1 polymer ?
#
loop_
_entity_poly.entity_id
_entity_poly.type
_entity_poly.pdbx_seq_one_letter_code
_entity_poly.pdbx_strand_id
1 'polypeptide(L)'
;MYGCVDGHLTDLRSIGGESQITSATATVALSTAAKGSSTASSEAACSQTPTSLHLSDPPYENYFYSDCNSANQVVVTSPLSDSNLTIIGPRLLVAWPAGNSGVVAFFAPQNGVNGSLALGLLNHTSDQPLQPIYEAANASSLTGRARLGISTLLRLNSSAVLTVPILGSIRTIRDFTEGPSLLRPEIQDAIVFTKTEDGGASLSRIWLDNQTTTWMSFRPFNGTADISINDRTLELGAGTYNFSASLDYPQLTQLSANEVLNDRSQDLITQQSDQAQSLSFLSYSEKLLAGAWRFLTYFGRDSMISLLLLEPVLSGGDGGAVEAIIGAVLERINRTYGSVCHEETIGDYATYLNLQNNVSSTSPNYDYKMVDTDFYLPVVLERYLVQSNVGQSRASDFLATKATVNPNNAGLTYADLALISAEKIMTISAPFAAKGGQTRGNLIHLKEDQVVGEWRDSTYGIGGGRIPYDVNTALVPAALRAISALSDGGFFHEHPNWKATASSYAQVWEDATLSFFEVTVPVSEAKRLVNDYTEAAGFGFPSNADNINSDVVYHGLALDGNNDQPVVKVMNTDDCFRHFLLNTTNQAQLTAFVNQTANNILAPYPVGLSTPVGMIVANPAYGGDPVYAANFSNNAYHGASSRTL
;
A
#
# COMPACT_ATOMS: atom_id res chain seq x y z
N MET A 1 9.41 -2.49 -0.71
CA MET A 1 9.27 -1.94 0.66
C MET A 1 8.78 -3.07 1.55
N TYR A 2 9.63 -3.55 2.44
CA TYR A 2 9.31 -4.61 3.39
C TYR A 2 9.10 -3.96 4.77
N GLY A 3 7.90 -4.03 5.30
CA GLY A 3 7.60 -3.61 6.66
C GLY A 3 7.25 -4.81 7.51
N CYS A 4 8.08 -5.16 8.49
CA CYS A 4 7.69 -6.05 9.59
C CYS A 4 7.15 -5.21 10.73
N VAL A 5 6.01 -5.58 11.28
CA VAL A 5 5.39 -4.91 12.42
C VAL A 5 5.46 -5.85 13.62
N ASP A 6 6.21 -5.48 14.65
CA ASP A 6 6.02 -5.98 16.01
C ASP A 6 5.32 -4.89 16.81
N GLY A 7 3.99 -4.95 16.89
CA GLY A 7 3.17 -4.07 17.70
C GLY A 7 2.68 -4.76 18.95
N HIS A 8 3.24 -4.44 20.11
CA HIS A 8 2.61 -4.74 21.40
C HIS A 8 1.34 -3.89 21.54
N LEU A 9 0.18 -4.54 21.49
CA LEU A 9 -1.08 -3.99 22.00
C LEU A 9 -1.06 -4.06 23.52
N THR A 10 -0.81 -2.93 24.19
CA THR A 10 -1.17 -2.75 25.58
C THR A 10 -2.64 -2.42 25.69
N ASP A 11 -3.29 -3.18 26.55
CA ASP A 11 -4.70 -3.11 26.94
C ASP A 11 -5.05 -1.71 27.48
N LEU A 12 -5.88 -0.97 26.75
CA LEU A 12 -6.54 0.25 27.24
C LEU A 12 -8.02 -0.05 27.52
N ARG A 13 -8.26 -0.73 28.63
CA ARG A 13 -9.57 -0.70 29.29
C ARG A 13 -9.50 0.28 30.45
N SER A 14 -10.27 1.31 30.33
CA SER A 14 -10.92 2.13 31.35
C SER A 14 -10.69 3.64 31.17
N ILE A 15 -11.66 4.30 30.61
CA ILE A 15 -12.22 5.56 31.13
C ILE A 15 -13.70 5.57 30.72
N GLY A 16 -14.57 5.39 31.68
CA GLY A 16 -16.00 5.58 31.52
C GLY A 16 -16.36 7.06 31.54
N GLY A 17 -17.19 7.45 30.61
CA GLY A 17 -17.87 8.73 30.59
C GLY A 17 -19.23 8.55 29.95
N GLU A 18 -20.27 8.38 30.78
CA GLU A 18 -21.69 8.35 30.35
C GLU A 18 -22.07 9.68 29.72
N SER A 19 -22.52 9.65 28.48
CA SER A 19 -23.28 10.72 27.86
C SER A 19 -24.53 10.12 27.25
N GLN A 20 -25.67 10.41 27.84
CA GLN A 20 -26.98 10.03 27.34
C GLN A 20 -27.25 10.72 26.00
N ILE A 21 -27.54 9.94 24.98
CA ILE A 21 -28.14 10.43 23.74
C ILE A 21 -29.50 9.74 23.57
N THR A 22 -30.52 10.57 23.59
CA THR A 22 -31.92 10.25 23.36
C THR A 22 -32.13 9.63 21.98
N SER A 23 -32.83 8.49 21.97
CA SER A 23 -33.27 7.77 20.77
C SER A 23 -34.26 8.60 19.94
N ALA A 24 -33.90 8.92 18.72
CA ALA A 24 -34.86 9.27 17.67
C ALA A 24 -34.90 8.11 16.67
N THR A 25 -36.02 7.39 16.70
CA THR A 25 -36.34 6.31 15.76
C THR A 25 -36.65 6.92 14.40
N ALA A 26 -35.70 6.88 13.49
CA ALA A 26 -35.96 7.17 12.09
C ALA A 26 -36.08 5.85 11.33
N THR A 27 -37.28 5.53 10.92
CA THR A 27 -37.61 4.44 10.01
C THR A 27 -37.07 4.82 8.62
N VAL A 28 -35.93 4.26 8.23
CA VAL A 28 -35.41 4.41 6.86
C VAL A 28 -36.01 3.29 6.02
N ALA A 29 -36.86 3.69 5.09
CA ALA A 29 -37.35 2.83 4.04
C ALA A 29 -36.17 2.34 3.18
N LEU A 30 -36.12 1.01 2.94
CA LEU A 30 -35.23 0.42 1.94
C LEU A 30 -35.51 1.08 0.57
N SER A 31 -34.64 1.95 0.13
CA SER A 31 -34.58 2.31 -1.28
C SER A 31 -33.78 1.25 -2.00
N THR A 32 -34.43 0.51 -2.86
CA THR A 32 -33.83 -0.39 -3.85
C THR A 32 -32.73 0.35 -4.63
N ALA A 33 -31.52 -0.18 -4.54
CA ALA A 33 -30.40 0.25 -5.35
C ALA A 33 -30.80 0.30 -6.83
N ALA A 34 -30.49 1.42 -7.45
CA ALA A 34 -30.66 1.61 -8.87
C ALA A 34 -29.90 0.52 -9.62
N LYS A 35 -30.64 -0.26 -10.41
CA LYS A 35 -30.10 -1.17 -11.40
C LYS A 35 -29.29 -0.34 -12.39
N GLY A 36 -27.97 -0.36 -12.28
CA GLY A 36 -27.15 -0.20 -13.47
C GLY A 36 -27.57 -1.29 -14.45
N SER A 37 -28.04 -0.89 -15.60
CA SER A 37 -28.42 -1.78 -16.68
C SER A 37 -27.17 -2.46 -17.23
N SER A 38 -26.71 -3.52 -16.58
CA SER A 38 -25.94 -4.52 -17.27
C SER A 38 -26.93 -5.37 -18.04
N THR A 39 -27.08 -5.12 -19.32
CA THR A 39 -27.61 -6.08 -20.26
C THR A 39 -26.84 -7.39 -20.02
N ALA A 40 -27.55 -8.44 -19.58
CA ALA A 40 -27.03 -9.78 -19.54
C ALA A 40 -26.59 -10.15 -20.97
N SER A 41 -25.30 -9.98 -21.24
CA SER A 41 -24.69 -10.55 -22.44
C SER A 41 -24.59 -12.04 -22.20
N SER A 42 -25.25 -12.81 -23.05
CA SER A 42 -24.98 -14.22 -23.26
C SER A 42 -23.47 -14.48 -23.25
N GLU A 43 -23.03 -15.53 -22.55
CA GLU A 43 -21.67 -16.04 -22.46
C GLU A 43 -20.86 -15.80 -23.74
N ALA A 44 -20.18 -14.66 -23.81
CA ALA A 44 -19.12 -14.46 -24.78
C ALA A 44 -17.87 -15.07 -24.16
N ALA A 45 -17.33 -16.12 -24.79
CA ALA A 45 -16.01 -16.61 -24.47
C ALA A 45 -15.03 -15.43 -24.40
N CYS A 46 -14.19 -15.41 -23.37
CA CYS A 46 -13.18 -14.36 -23.21
C CYS A 46 -12.35 -14.24 -24.49
N SER A 47 -12.48 -13.12 -25.19
CA SER A 47 -11.75 -12.87 -26.45
C SER A 47 -10.35 -12.32 -26.20
N GLN A 48 -10.04 -11.91 -24.97
CA GLN A 48 -8.72 -11.40 -24.57
C GLN A 48 -7.75 -12.57 -24.36
N THR A 49 -6.57 -12.48 -24.97
CA THR A 49 -5.49 -13.46 -24.74
C THR A 49 -5.08 -13.39 -23.27
N PRO A 50 -5.12 -14.50 -22.54
CA PRO A 50 -4.65 -14.54 -21.16
C PRO A 50 -3.18 -14.12 -21.06
N THR A 51 -2.85 -13.42 -19.97
CA THR A 51 -1.48 -13.08 -19.62
C THR A 51 -1.00 -13.93 -18.45
N SER A 52 0.24 -14.36 -18.47
CA SER A 52 0.88 -15.08 -17.38
C SER A 52 2.29 -14.56 -17.15
N LEU A 53 2.66 -14.40 -15.88
CA LEU A 53 3.99 -13.98 -15.46
C LEU A 53 4.45 -14.88 -14.32
N HIS A 54 5.70 -15.31 -14.36
CA HIS A 54 6.33 -16.09 -13.29
C HIS A 54 7.61 -15.39 -12.84
N LEU A 55 7.68 -15.03 -11.55
CA LEU A 55 8.83 -14.42 -10.91
C LEU A 55 9.32 -15.33 -9.79
N SER A 56 10.55 -15.81 -9.91
CA SER A 56 11.20 -16.68 -8.93
C SER A 56 12.19 -15.89 -8.08
N ASP A 57 12.00 -15.94 -6.77
CA ASP A 57 12.91 -15.39 -5.76
C ASP A 57 12.89 -16.34 -4.56
N PRO A 58 13.67 -17.44 -4.60
CA PRO A 58 13.62 -18.48 -3.58
C PRO A 58 13.83 -17.90 -2.17
N PRO A 59 13.00 -18.30 -1.17
CA PRO A 59 12.07 -19.44 -1.18
C PRO A 59 10.67 -19.16 -1.76
N TYR A 60 10.49 -18.07 -2.49
CA TYR A 60 9.20 -17.65 -3.04
C TYR A 60 9.14 -17.86 -4.55
N GLU A 61 8.02 -18.46 -5.01
CA GLU A 61 7.65 -18.53 -6.41
C GLU A 61 6.34 -17.79 -6.61
N ASN A 62 6.35 -16.75 -7.43
CA ASN A 62 5.20 -15.89 -7.69
C ASN A 62 4.69 -16.12 -9.10
N TYR A 63 3.43 -16.49 -9.22
CA TYR A 63 2.75 -16.68 -10.50
C TYR A 63 1.58 -15.73 -10.60
N PHE A 64 1.46 -15.06 -11.72
CA PHE A 64 0.34 -14.18 -12.05
C PHE A 64 -0.38 -14.73 -13.26
N TYR A 65 -1.69 -14.74 -13.23
CA TYR A 65 -2.54 -15.11 -14.33
C TYR A 65 -3.74 -14.18 -14.40
N SER A 66 -3.95 -13.58 -15.54
CA SER A 66 -5.08 -12.69 -15.79
C SER A 66 -5.73 -12.99 -17.13
N ASP A 67 -7.06 -12.93 -17.15
CA ASP A 67 -7.88 -12.96 -18.34
C ASP A 67 -9.01 -11.93 -18.21
N CYS A 68 -9.96 -11.88 -19.15
CA CYS A 68 -11.09 -10.96 -19.07
C CYS A 68 -12.05 -11.22 -17.90
N ASN A 69 -11.91 -12.33 -17.19
CA ASN A 69 -12.80 -12.70 -16.09
C ASN A 69 -12.20 -12.39 -14.73
N SER A 70 -10.90 -12.63 -14.54
CA SER A 70 -10.26 -12.47 -13.24
C SER A 70 -8.75 -12.25 -13.33
N ALA A 71 -8.20 -11.55 -12.34
CA ALA A 71 -6.78 -11.44 -12.10
C ALA A 71 -6.42 -12.22 -10.83
N ASN A 72 -5.39 -13.07 -10.93
CA ASN A 72 -5.00 -14.00 -9.87
C ASN A 72 -3.50 -13.91 -9.63
N GLN A 73 -3.09 -13.88 -8.38
CA GLN A 73 -1.71 -14.10 -7.97
C GLN A 73 -1.62 -15.38 -7.15
N VAL A 74 -0.67 -16.24 -7.45
CA VAL A 74 -0.38 -17.46 -6.69
C VAL A 74 1.04 -17.37 -6.15
N VAL A 75 1.21 -17.54 -4.83
CA VAL A 75 2.53 -17.55 -4.18
C VAL A 75 2.75 -18.89 -3.53
N VAL A 76 3.78 -19.60 -3.98
CA VAL A 76 4.28 -20.81 -3.35
C VAL A 76 5.50 -20.47 -2.52
N THR A 77 5.52 -20.91 -1.26
CA THR A 77 6.68 -20.73 -0.38
C THR A 77 7.16 -22.11 0.07
N SER A 78 8.41 -22.43 -0.27
CA SER A 78 9.09 -23.65 0.17
C SER A 78 10.39 -23.27 0.85
N PRO A 79 10.41 -23.10 2.20
CA PRO A 79 11.61 -22.72 2.93
C PRO A 79 12.76 -23.70 2.64
N LEU A 80 13.93 -23.16 2.36
CA LEU A 80 15.14 -23.94 2.15
C LEU A 80 15.60 -24.52 3.51
N SER A 81 16.22 -25.72 3.46
CA SER A 81 16.65 -26.43 4.67
C SER A 81 17.67 -25.67 5.54
N ASP A 82 18.41 -24.76 4.93
CA ASP A 82 19.43 -23.90 5.52
C ASP A 82 18.96 -22.46 5.75
N SER A 83 17.70 -22.14 5.40
CA SER A 83 17.16 -20.81 5.64
C SER A 83 16.84 -20.59 7.11
N ASN A 84 17.30 -19.45 7.66
CA ASN A 84 16.91 -19.00 9.01
C ASN A 84 15.47 -18.45 9.07
N LEU A 85 14.69 -18.60 8.00
CA LEU A 85 13.31 -18.14 7.90
C LEU A 85 12.36 -19.11 8.62
N THR A 86 12.55 -19.27 9.93
CA THR A 86 11.76 -20.18 10.79
C THR A 86 10.28 -19.79 10.88
N ILE A 87 9.96 -18.54 10.56
CA ILE A 87 8.59 -18.00 10.59
C ILE A 87 7.82 -18.37 9.32
N ILE A 88 8.52 -18.68 8.22
CA ILE A 88 7.90 -18.97 6.93
C ILE A 88 7.80 -20.47 6.74
N GLY A 89 6.68 -21.05 7.16
CA GLY A 89 6.34 -22.44 6.84
C GLY A 89 6.00 -22.62 5.36
N PRO A 90 6.03 -23.89 4.84
CA PRO A 90 5.54 -24.22 3.51
C PRO A 90 4.08 -23.75 3.36
N ARG A 91 3.79 -22.98 2.32
CA ARG A 91 2.44 -22.46 2.09
C ARG A 91 2.13 -22.23 0.63
N LEU A 92 0.86 -22.31 0.32
CA LEU A 92 0.29 -21.91 -0.96
C LEU A 92 -0.74 -20.82 -0.70
N LEU A 93 -0.57 -19.68 -1.36
CA LEU A 93 -1.47 -18.54 -1.29
C LEU A 93 -2.02 -18.25 -2.68
N VAL A 94 -3.32 -17.98 -2.76
CA VAL A 94 -3.96 -17.37 -3.94
C VAL A 94 -4.61 -16.07 -3.51
N ALA A 95 -4.32 -15.01 -4.24
CA ALA A 95 -4.80 -13.66 -3.94
C ALA A 95 -5.52 -13.05 -5.14
N TRP A 96 -6.58 -12.29 -4.85
CA TRP A 96 -7.40 -11.58 -5.82
C TRP A 96 -7.52 -10.10 -5.45
N PRO A 97 -7.32 -9.18 -6.42
CA PRO A 97 -7.62 -7.75 -6.22
C PRO A 97 -9.09 -7.50 -5.85
N ALA A 98 -9.98 -8.30 -6.42
CA ALA A 98 -11.40 -8.25 -6.13
C ALA A 98 -11.67 -8.50 -4.64
N GLY A 99 -12.28 -7.52 -3.96
CA GLY A 99 -12.56 -7.56 -2.53
C GLY A 99 -11.32 -7.56 -1.63
N ASN A 100 -10.12 -7.32 -2.16
CA ASN A 100 -8.84 -7.47 -1.45
C ASN A 100 -8.81 -8.81 -0.70
N SER A 101 -8.98 -9.90 -1.47
CA SER A 101 -9.30 -11.22 -0.94
C SER A 101 -8.29 -12.28 -1.33
N GLY A 102 -8.36 -13.43 -0.68
CA GLY A 102 -7.48 -14.54 -0.97
C GLY A 102 -7.77 -15.78 -0.14
N VAL A 103 -7.02 -16.80 -0.45
CA VAL A 103 -6.92 -18.02 0.37
C VAL A 103 -5.46 -18.34 0.64
N VAL A 104 -5.18 -18.92 1.79
CA VAL A 104 -3.87 -19.49 2.09
C VAL A 104 -4.02 -20.84 2.76
N ALA A 105 -3.14 -21.76 2.39
CA ALA A 105 -2.96 -23.06 3.02
C ALA A 105 -1.54 -23.13 3.58
N PHE A 106 -1.40 -23.20 4.91
CA PHE A 106 -0.14 -23.49 5.59
C PHE A 106 -0.02 -24.99 5.84
N PHE A 107 1.16 -25.52 5.58
CA PHE A 107 1.45 -26.95 5.70
C PHE A 107 2.55 -27.22 6.71
N ALA A 108 2.46 -28.34 7.39
CA ALA A 108 3.54 -28.92 8.17
C ALA A 108 3.87 -30.32 7.65
N PRO A 109 5.16 -30.71 7.62
CA PRO A 109 5.54 -32.08 7.27
C PRO A 109 5.09 -33.07 8.34
N GLN A 110 4.48 -34.20 7.93
CA GLN A 110 4.02 -35.23 8.88
C GLN A 110 5.16 -35.92 9.63
N ASN A 111 6.37 -35.92 9.08
CA ASN A 111 7.56 -36.46 9.73
C ASN A 111 8.12 -35.56 10.85
N GLY A 112 7.56 -34.37 11.04
CA GLY A 112 7.99 -33.40 12.07
C GLY A 112 9.35 -32.72 11.79
N VAL A 113 9.97 -32.96 10.63
CA VAL A 113 11.28 -32.38 10.28
C VAL A 113 11.09 -31.08 9.50
N ASN A 114 11.38 -29.95 10.10
CA ASN A 114 11.33 -28.65 9.43
C ASN A 114 12.25 -28.65 8.20
N GLY A 115 11.74 -28.04 7.10
CA GLY A 115 12.47 -27.96 5.84
C GLY A 115 12.41 -29.23 4.96
N SER A 116 11.78 -30.33 5.43
CA SER A 116 11.63 -31.56 4.63
C SER A 116 10.50 -31.53 3.63
N LEU A 117 9.53 -30.62 3.80
CA LEU A 117 8.39 -30.46 2.92
C LEU A 117 8.66 -29.33 1.90
N ALA A 118 8.69 -29.71 0.63
CA ALA A 118 8.73 -28.77 -0.48
C ALA A 118 7.43 -28.82 -1.27
N LEU A 119 6.97 -27.64 -1.66
CA LEU A 119 5.84 -27.39 -2.54
C LEU A 119 6.34 -26.95 -3.91
N GLY A 120 5.62 -27.34 -4.96
CA GLY A 120 5.90 -26.85 -6.31
C GLY A 120 4.66 -26.92 -7.19
N LEU A 121 4.57 -26.07 -8.19
CA LEU A 121 3.55 -26.16 -9.22
C LEU A 121 4.11 -26.90 -10.45
N LEU A 122 3.27 -27.72 -11.04
CA LEU A 122 3.58 -28.43 -12.29
C LEU A 122 2.74 -27.84 -13.42
N ASN A 123 3.29 -27.85 -14.62
CA ASN A 123 2.56 -27.44 -15.81
C ASN A 123 1.42 -28.42 -16.10
N HIS A 124 0.29 -27.87 -16.51
CA HIS A 124 -0.79 -28.62 -17.14
C HIS A 124 -0.42 -29.03 -18.57
N THR A 125 -1.32 -29.75 -19.23
CA THR A 125 -1.19 -30.16 -20.65
C THR A 125 -1.06 -28.94 -21.60
N SER A 126 -1.45 -27.76 -21.16
CA SER A 126 -1.34 -26.47 -21.87
C SER A 126 0.04 -25.80 -21.73
N ASP A 127 0.99 -26.47 -21.08
CA ASP A 127 2.35 -25.96 -20.77
C ASP A 127 2.38 -24.72 -19.85
N GLN A 128 1.27 -24.48 -19.13
CA GLN A 128 1.13 -23.41 -18.15
C GLN A 128 0.81 -23.99 -16.78
N PRO A 129 1.40 -23.45 -15.68
CA PRO A 129 1.13 -23.96 -14.33
C PRO A 129 -0.25 -23.58 -13.80
N LEU A 130 -0.83 -22.48 -14.27
CA LEU A 130 -2.13 -21.98 -13.82
C LEU A 130 -3.18 -22.11 -14.90
N GLN A 131 -4.40 -22.49 -14.50
CA GLN A 131 -5.57 -22.61 -15.38
C GLN A 131 -6.73 -21.82 -14.77
N PRO A 132 -7.49 -21.02 -15.55
CA PRO A 132 -8.63 -20.29 -15.05
C PRO A 132 -9.77 -21.21 -14.65
N ILE A 133 -10.54 -20.78 -13.66
CA ILE A 133 -11.85 -21.32 -13.31
C ILE A 133 -12.89 -20.29 -13.66
N TYR A 134 -13.88 -20.69 -14.44
CA TYR A 134 -15.10 -19.93 -14.70
C TYR A 134 -16.29 -20.87 -14.63
N GLU A 135 -17.16 -20.66 -13.65
CA GLU A 135 -18.45 -21.33 -13.54
C GLU A 135 -19.54 -20.26 -13.59
N ALA A 136 -20.39 -20.32 -14.60
CA ALA A 136 -21.48 -19.37 -14.78
C ALA A 136 -22.42 -19.36 -13.56
N ALA A 137 -23.02 -18.22 -13.29
CA ALA A 137 -24.06 -18.10 -12.27
C ALA A 137 -25.18 -19.13 -12.50
N ASN A 138 -25.54 -19.85 -11.47
CA ASN A 138 -26.62 -20.85 -11.52
C ASN A 138 -27.57 -20.68 -10.33
N ALA A 139 -28.66 -21.46 -10.32
CA ALA A 139 -29.70 -21.39 -9.28
C ALA A 139 -29.20 -21.76 -7.87
N SER A 140 -28.05 -22.42 -7.75
CA SER A 140 -27.42 -22.76 -6.48
C SER A 140 -26.40 -21.72 -6.00
N SER A 141 -26.07 -20.72 -6.83
CA SER A 141 -25.26 -19.57 -6.43
C SER A 141 -26.06 -18.67 -5.49
N LEU A 142 -25.53 -18.42 -4.29
CA LEU A 142 -26.18 -17.56 -3.28
C LEU A 142 -26.42 -16.13 -3.78
N THR A 143 -25.52 -15.64 -4.63
CA THR A 143 -25.54 -14.26 -5.14
C THR A 143 -26.07 -14.13 -6.55
N GLY A 144 -26.28 -15.25 -7.28
CA GLY A 144 -26.51 -15.24 -8.71
C GLY A 144 -25.30 -14.78 -9.55
N ARG A 145 -24.07 -14.82 -8.96
CA ARG A 145 -22.83 -14.41 -9.60
C ARG A 145 -22.04 -15.62 -10.10
N ALA A 146 -21.18 -15.40 -11.09
CA ALA A 146 -20.23 -16.40 -11.54
C ALA A 146 -19.18 -16.71 -10.46
N ARG A 147 -18.71 -17.95 -10.42
CA ARG A 147 -17.59 -18.38 -9.61
C ARG A 147 -16.32 -18.33 -10.46
N LEU A 148 -15.31 -17.63 -9.98
CA LEU A 148 -14.09 -17.30 -10.71
C LEU A 148 -12.87 -17.69 -9.87
N GLY A 149 -11.77 -18.00 -10.52
CA GLY A 149 -10.53 -18.30 -9.80
C GLY A 149 -9.52 -19.05 -10.65
N ILE A 150 -8.71 -19.89 -9.97
CA ILE A 150 -7.55 -20.55 -10.57
C ILE A 150 -7.45 -22.00 -10.10
N SER A 151 -6.95 -22.87 -10.97
CA SER A 151 -6.51 -24.23 -10.63
C SER A 151 -5.08 -24.47 -11.04
N THR A 152 -4.41 -25.40 -10.34
CA THR A 152 -3.01 -25.76 -10.59
C THR A 152 -2.72 -27.20 -10.16
N LEU A 153 -1.68 -27.79 -10.70
CA LEU A 153 -1.14 -29.06 -10.21
C LEU A 153 -0.12 -28.79 -9.11
N LEU A 154 -0.55 -28.94 -7.86
CA LEU A 154 0.30 -28.80 -6.67
C LEU A 154 1.01 -30.13 -6.38
N ARG A 155 2.34 -30.12 -6.33
CA ARG A 155 3.17 -31.26 -5.94
C ARG A 155 3.68 -31.09 -4.52
N LEU A 156 3.51 -32.13 -3.71
CA LEU A 156 4.11 -32.31 -2.39
C LEU A 156 5.18 -33.41 -2.48
N ASN A 157 6.42 -33.11 -2.08
CA ASN A 157 7.50 -34.10 -2.07
C ASN A 157 7.40 -35.10 -0.91
N SER A 158 6.66 -34.76 0.15
CA SER A 158 6.42 -35.61 1.33
C SER A 158 5.01 -35.38 1.87
N SER A 159 4.54 -36.27 2.75
CA SER A 159 3.23 -36.13 3.38
C SER A 159 3.15 -34.91 4.28
N ALA A 160 2.03 -34.23 4.23
CA ALA A 160 1.80 -32.95 4.90
C ALA A 160 0.46 -32.92 5.63
N VAL A 161 0.38 -32.08 6.67
CA VAL A 161 -0.87 -31.69 7.31
C VAL A 161 -1.14 -30.23 6.96
N LEU A 162 -2.37 -29.93 6.56
CA LEU A 162 -2.87 -28.56 6.46
C LEU A 162 -3.11 -28.04 7.87
N THR A 163 -2.21 -27.16 8.33
CA THR A 163 -2.24 -26.66 9.72
C THR A 163 -3.18 -25.49 9.90
N VAL A 164 -3.15 -24.54 8.96
CA VAL A 164 -3.99 -23.35 9.01
C VAL A 164 -4.47 -23.01 7.60
N PRO A 165 -5.75 -23.20 7.29
CA PRO A 165 -6.40 -22.56 6.14
C PRO A 165 -6.96 -21.20 6.54
N ILE A 166 -6.82 -20.18 5.68
CA ILE A 166 -7.53 -18.91 5.81
C ILE A 166 -8.22 -18.64 4.48
N LEU A 167 -9.54 -18.36 4.51
CA LEU A 167 -10.35 -18.08 3.34
C LEU A 167 -11.06 -16.73 3.52
N GLY A 168 -10.79 -15.77 2.64
CA GLY A 168 -11.48 -14.47 2.65
C GLY A 168 -10.55 -13.29 2.41
N SER A 169 -10.14 -12.57 3.45
CA SER A 169 -9.42 -11.30 3.31
C SER A 169 -7.90 -11.45 3.28
N ILE A 170 -7.26 -10.72 2.38
CA ILE A 170 -5.79 -10.53 2.37
C ILE A 170 -5.31 -9.94 3.69
N ARG A 171 -6.04 -9.00 4.29
CA ARG A 171 -5.64 -8.40 5.57
C ARG A 171 -5.50 -9.45 6.68
N THR A 172 -6.44 -10.38 6.78
CA THR A 172 -6.37 -11.49 7.74
C THR A 172 -5.17 -12.41 7.46
N ILE A 173 -4.92 -12.71 6.18
CA ILE A 173 -3.78 -13.55 5.76
C ILE A 173 -2.46 -12.84 6.08
N ARG A 174 -2.34 -11.54 5.78
CA ARG A 174 -1.14 -10.74 6.04
C ARG A 174 -0.85 -10.67 7.54
N ASP A 175 -1.84 -10.30 8.33
CA ASP A 175 -1.70 -10.16 9.78
C ASP A 175 -1.26 -11.49 10.42
N PHE A 176 -1.80 -12.63 9.95
CA PHE A 176 -1.36 -13.94 10.43
C PHE A 176 0.05 -14.31 9.97
N THR A 177 0.43 -13.93 8.76
CA THR A 177 1.72 -14.29 8.18
C THR A 177 2.89 -13.52 8.80
N GLU A 178 2.66 -12.28 9.20
CA GLU A 178 3.70 -11.30 9.53
C GLU A 178 3.76 -10.93 11.00
N GLY A 179 2.73 -11.20 11.75
CA GLY A 179 2.64 -10.77 13.14
C GLY A 179 2.21 -11.89 14.08
N PRO A 180 2.18 -11.61 15.38
CA PRO A 180 1.65 -12.50 16.39
C PRO A 180 0.12 -12.56 16.32
N SER A 181 -0.45 -12.53 15.14
CA SER A 181 -1.88 -12.37 14.99
C SER A 181 -2.63 -13.60 15.43
N LEU A 182 -3.68 -13.34 16.10
CA LEU A 182 -4.67 -14.34 16.46
C LEU A 182 -5.53 -14.63 15.24
N LEU A 183 -5.70 -15.91 14.92
CA LEU A 183 -6.77 -16.33 14.04
C LEU A 183 -8.10 -15.87 14.67
N ARG A 184 -8.95 -15.29 13.84
CA ARG A 184 -10.23 -14.77 14.30
C ARG A 184 -11.26 -15.88 14.30
N PRO A 185 -11.86 -16.24 15.45
CA PRO A 185 -12.82 -17.33 15.53
C PRO A 185 -13.98 -17.17 14.55
N GLU A 186 -14.50 -15.95 14.40
CA GLU A 186 -15.63 -15.65 13.49
C GLU A 186 -15.32 -16.00 12.03
N ILE A 187 -14.04 -15.97 11.66
CA ILE A 187 -13.57 -16.31 10.32
C ILE A 187 -13.20 -17.79 10.24
N GLN A 188 -12.42 -18.27 11.22
CA GLN A 188 -11.88 -19.63 11.20
C GLN A 188 -12.95 -20.70 11.42
N ASP A 189 -13.86 -20.49 12.39
CA ASP A 189 -14.89 -21.47 12.72
C ASP A 189 -15.96 -21.61 11.61
N ALA A 190 -16.10 -20.56 10.80
CA ALA A 190 -17.00 -20.56 9.64
C ALA A 190 -16.47 -21.37 8.43
N ILE A 191 -15.22 -21.85 8.45
CA ILE A 191 -14.69 -22.69 7.37
C ILE A 191 -15.29 -24.10 7.48
N VAL A 192 -15.99 -24.53 6.43
CA VAL A 192 -16.60 -25.85 6.30
C VAL A 192 -15.65 -26.78 5.55
N PHE A 193 -15.36 -27.93 6.12
CA PHE A 193 -14.54 -28.98 5.53
C PHE A 193 -15.46 -30.08 4.99
N THR A 194 -15.30 -30.45 3.73
CA THR A 194 -16.13 -31.44 3.05
C THR A 194 -15.26 -32.43 2.29
N LYS A 195 -15.49 -33.72 2.48
CA LYS A 195 -14.92 -34.75 1.62
C LYS A 195 -15.72 -34.81 0.31
N THR A 196 -15.04 -34.77 -0.81
CA THR A 196 -15.70 -34.86 -2.13
C THR A 196 -15.86 -36.32 -2.58
N GLU A 197 -16.84 -36.59 -3.47
CA GLU A 197 -17.15 -37.94 -3.95
C GLU A 197 -15.98 -38.59 -4.71
N ASP A 198 -15.13 -37.77 -5.33
CA ASP A 198 -13.93 -38.20 -6.05
C ASP A 198 -12.70 -38.42 -5.14
N GLY A 199 -12.92 -38.49 -3.82
CA GLY A 199 -11.87 -38.74 -2.83
C GLY A 199 -11.03 -37.51 -2.47
N GLY A 200 -11.41 -36.35 -2.94
CA GLY A 200 -10.79 -35.07 -2.61
C GLY A 200 -11.30 -34.42 -1.32
N ALA A 201 -10.83 -33.20 -1.07
CA ALA A 201 -11.25 -32.32 0.02
C ALA A 201 -11.61 -30.95 -0.52
N SER A 202 -12.69 -30.36 -0.02
CA SER A 202 -13.10 -29.00 -0.30
C SER A 202 -13.28 -28.24 1.01
N LEU A 203 -12.72 -27.04 1.08
CA LEU A 203 -12.93 -26.06 2.13
C LEU A 203 -13.72 -24.90 1.55
N SER A 204 -14.73 -24.43 2.24
CA SER A 204 -15.52 -23.28 1.81
C SER A 204 -15.87 -22.38 2.99
N ARG A 205 -16.03 -21.11 2.71
CA ARG A 205 -16.46 -20.14 3.72
C ARG A 205 -17.35 -19.08 3.08
N ILE A 206 -18.52 -18.86 3.68
CA ILE A 206 -19.34 -17.67 3.40
C ILE A 206 -18.76 -16.50 4.18
N TRP A 207 -18.58 -15.35 3.51
CA TRP A 207 -18.05 -14.14 4.14
C TRP A 207 -19.05 -13.57 5.17
N LEU A 208 -18.59 -12.59 5.94
CA LEU A 208 -19.42 -11.90 6.93
C LEU A 208 -20.53 -11.03 6.30
N ASP A 209 -20.50 -10.83 4.98
CA ASP A 209 -21.60 -10.22 4.21
C ASP A 209 -22.80 -11.18 4.01
N ASN A 210 -22.67 -12.44 4.39
CA ASN A 210 -23.64 -13.54 4.21
C ASN A 210 -24.03 -13.78 2.73
N GLN A 211 -23.20 -13.40 1.80
CA GLN A 211 -23.43 -13.54 0.36
C GLN A 211 -22.24 -14.16 -0.36
N THR A 212 -21.08 -13.53 -0.23
CA THR A 212 -19.86 -13.96 -0.94
C THR A 212 -19.33 -15.26 -0.37
N THR A 213 -18.89 -16.15 -1.25
CA THR A 213 -18.27 -17.43 -0.84
C THR A 213 -16.89 -17.55 -1.46
N THR A 214 -15.96 -18.09 -0.67
CA THR A 214 -14.63 -18.48 -1.10
C THR A 214 -14.48 -19.99 -0.96
N TRP A 215 -13.86 -20.63 -1.96
CA TRP A 215 -13.59 -22.06 -1.98
C TRP A 215 -12.11 -22.36 -2.18
N MET A 216 -11.65 -23.45 -1.59
CA MET A 216 -10.33 -24.03 -1.79
C MET A 216 -10.49 -25.57 -1.83
N SER A 217 -9.93 -26.25 -2.83
CA SER A 217 -10.04 -27.70 -2.89
C SER A 217 -8.75 -28.39 -3.31
N PHE A 218 -8.62 -29.63 -2.86
CA PHE A 218 -7.53 -30.54 -3.19
C PHE A 218 -8.13 -31.84 -3.70
N ARG A 219 -7.70 -32.30 -4.89
CA ARG A 219 -8.13 -33.56 -5.47
C ARG A 219 -6.91 -34.36 -5.91
N PRO A 220 -6.80 -35.65 -5.57
CA PRO A 220 -5.69 -36.49 -6.04
C PRO A 220 -5.59 -36.44 -7.57
N PHE A 221 -4.39 -36.17 -8.08
CA PHE A 221 -4.15 -36.22 -9.51
C PHE A 221 -3.68 -37.63 -9.91
N ASN A 222 -4.37 -38.27 -10.86
CA ASN A 222 -4.10 -39.64 -11.34
C ASN A 222 -4.07 -40.72 -10.23
N GLY A 223 -4.77 -40.53 -9.13
CA GLY A 223 -4.91 -41.53 -8.07
C GLY A 223 -3.63 -41.86 -7.30
N THR A 224 -2.62 -40.98 -7.36
CA THR A 224 -1.29 -41.25 -6.78
C THR A 224 -1.10 -40.71 -5.36
N ALA A 225 -2.12 -40.06 -4.80
CA ALA A 225 -2.00 -39.38 -3.50
C ALA A 225 -3.26 -39.60 -2.65
N ASP A 226 -3.09 -39.75 -1.35
CA ASP A 226 -4.17 -39.98 -0.41
C ASP A 226 -4.56 -38.67 0.28
N ILE A 227 -5.86 -38.49 0.51
CA ILE A 227 -6.42 -37.39 1.31
C ILE A 227 -7.25 -37.98 2.43
N SER A 228 -6.98 -37.57 3.67
CA SER A 228 -7.86 -37.85 4.80
C SER A 228 -8.35 -36.58 5.46
N ILE A 229 -9.61 -36.55 5.86
CA ILE A 229 -10.22 -35.49 6.66
C ILE A 229 -10.68 -36.10 7.97
N ASN A 230 -10.13 -35.61 9.06
CA ASN A 230 -10.52 -35.94 10.42
C ASN A 230 -10.98 -34.66 11.10
N ASP A 231 -12.31 -34.46 11.18
CA ASP A 231 -12.92 -33.22 11.65
C ASP A 231 -12.41 -32.01 10.83
N ARG A 232 -11.62 -31.15 11.40
CA ARG A 232 -11.04 -29.95 10.76
C ARG A 232 -9.56 -30.13 10.37
N THR A 233 -9.04 -31.34 10.43
CA THR A 233 -7.67 -31.67 10.05
C THR A 233 -7.67 -32.31 8.67
N LEU A 234 -6.90 -31.75 7.74
CA LEU A 234 -6.68 -32.30 6.41
C LEU A 234 -5.25 -32.82 6.30
N GLU A 235 -5.12 -34.09 6.03
CA GLU A 235 -3.84 -34.76 5.78
C GLU A 235 -3.71 -35.12 4.31
N LEU A 236 -2.53 -34.86 3.76
CA LEU A 236 -2.19 -35.03 2.35
C LEU A 236 -0.97 -35.95 2.25
N GLY A 237 -1.08 -37.05 1.54
CA GLY A 237 0.06 -37.90 1.20
C GLY A 237 1.06 -37.18 0.27
N ALA A 238 2.27 -37.73 0.15
CA ALA A 238 3.20 -37.26 -0.89
C ALA A 238 2.59 -37.53 -2.28
N GLY A 239 2.65 -36.59 -3.19
CA GLY A 239 2.06 -36.75 -4.53
C GLY A 239 1.67 -35.44 -5.20
N THR A 240 0.85 -35.57 -6.23
CA THR A 240 0.34 -34.43 -7.00
C THR A 240 -1.17 -34.30 -6.81
N TYR A 241 -1.61 -33.08 -6.62
CA TYR A 241 -3.01 -32.71 -6.41
C TYR A 241 -3.46 -31.68 -7.43
N ASN A 242 -4.65 -31.83 -7.96
CA ASN A 242 -5.34 -30.73 -8.60
C ASN A 242 -5.87 -29.82 -7.49
N PHE A 243 -5.18 -28.72 -7.29
CA PHE A 243 -5.57 -27.65 -6.36
C PHE A 243 -6.44 -26.65 -7.09
N SER A 244 -7.49 -26.15 -6.43
CA SER A 244 -8.27 -25.04 -6.95
C SER A 244 -8.64 -24.05 -5.84
N ALA A 245 -8.66 -22.76 -6.21
CA ALA A 245 -9.14 -21.69 -5.36
C ALA A 245 -10.03 -20.75 -6.17
N SER A 246 -11.15 -20.33 -5.60
CA SER A 246 -12.15 -19.53 -6.31
C SER A 246 -13.04 -18.75 -5.36
N LEU A 247 -13.73 -17.73 -5.91
CA LEU A 247 -14.70 -16.89 -5.19
C LEU A 247 -15.80 -16.43 -6.15
N ASP A 248 -16.88 -15.87 -5.60
CA ASP A 248 -17.99 -15.27 -6.36
C ASP A 248 -18.14 -13.76 -6.08
N TYR A 249 -17.05 -13.09 -5.67
CA TYR A 249 -17.03 -11.64 -5.49
C TYR A 249 -16.92 -10.91 -6.85
N PRO A 250 -17.57 -9.75 -7.04
CA PRO A 250 -17.45 -8.96 -8.27
C PRO A 250 -15.99 -8.60 -8.58
N GLN A 251 -15.59 -8.80 -9.83
CA GLN A 251 -14.22 -8.53 -10.25
C GLN A 251 -14.03 -7.07 -10.65
N LEU A 252 -12.78 -6.60 -10.61
CA LEU A 252 -12.35 -5.30 -11.13
C LEU A 252 -12.05 -5.43 -12.62
N THR A 253 -12.14 -4.33 -13.36
CA THR A 253 -11.80 -4.28 -14.78
C THR A 253 -10.31 -3.97 -14.94
N GLN A 254 -9.50 -4.98 -15.21
CA GLN A 254 -8.06 -4.82 -15.40
C GLN A 254 -7.75 -4.11 -16.72
N LEU A 255 -6.79 -3.20 -16.69
CA LEU A 255 -6.19 -2.62 -17.88
C LEU A 255 -5.08 -3.57 -18.40
N SER A 256 -5.17 -3.97 -19.66
CA SER A 256 -4.11 -4.73 -20.34
C SER A 256 -2.83 -3.88 -20.47
N ALA A 257 -1.69 -4.53 -20.76
CA ALA A 257 -0.45 -3.81 -20.99
C ALA A 257 -0.57 -2.75 -22.10
N ASN A 258 -1.37 -3.01 -23.14
CA ASN A 258 -1.65 -2.02 -24.20
C ASN A 258 -2.47 -0.84 -23.71
N GLU A 259 -3.39 -1.05 -22.77
CA GLU A 259 -4.26 0.00 -22.24
C GLU A 259 -3.58 0.83 -21.16
N VAL A 260 -2.67 0.24 -20.40
CA VAL A 260 -1.96 0.94 -19.32
C VAL A 260 -0.80 1.81 -19.83
N LEU A 261 -0.18 1.44 -20.96
CA LEU A 261 0.93 2.17 -21.57
C LEU A 261 0.43 3.14 -22.65
N ASN A 262 1.03 4.31 -22.71
CA ASN A 262 0.76 5.27 -23.79
C ASN A 262 1.35 4.81 -25.14
N ASP A 263 0.93 5.42 -26.24
CA ASP A 263 1.35 5.05 -27.59
C ASP A 263 2.86 5.05 -27.82
N ARG A 264 3.59 5.91 -27.09
CA ARG A 264 5.06 6.03 -27.23
C ARG A 264 5.82 4.94 -26.49
N SER A 265 5.15 4.25 -25.58
CA SER A 265 5.75 3.26 -24.68
C SER A 265 5.30 1.83 -24.99
N GLN A 266 4.58 1.61 -26.10
CA GLN A 266 4.06 0.28 -26.46
C GLN A 266 5.16 -0.75 -26.74
N ASP A 267 6.35 -0.31 -27.13
CA ASP A 267 7.51 -1.17 -27.33
C ASP A 267 8.02 -1.83 -26.03
N LEU A 268 7.73 -1.23 -24.86
CA LEU A 268 8.04 -1.82 -23.55
C LEU A 268 7.34 -3.17 -23.32
N ILE A 269 6.21 -3.43 -23.99
CA ILE A 269 5.49 -4.71 -23.88
C ILE A 269 6.39 -5.89 -24.32
N THR A 270 7.27 -5.64 -25.28
CA THR A 270 8.22 -6.66 -25.76
C THR A 270 9.62 -6.51 -25.17
N GLN A 271 10.08 -5.29 -24.92
CA GLN A 271 11.42 -5.02 -24.41
C GLN A 271 11.54 -5.22 -22.90
N GLN A 272 10.45 -4.99 -22.16
CA GLN A 272 10.35 -5.08 -20.71
C GLN A 272 9.03 -5.80 -20.33
N SER A 273 8.86 -7.00 -20.90
CA SER A 273 7.62 -7.76 -20.81
C SER A 273 7.14 -7.97 -19.36
N ASP A 274 8.06 -8.36 -18.47
CA ASP A 274 7.70 -8.65 -17.07
C ASP A 274 7.23 -7.39 -16.33
N GLN A 275 7.90 -6.26 -16.59
CA GLN A 275 7.52 -4.97 -16.01
C GLN A 275 6.18 -4.48 -16.55
N ALA A 276 5.95 -4.61 -17.85
CA ALA A 276 4.69 -4.22 -18.49
C ALA A 276 3.52 -5.08 -17.98
N GLN A 277 3.73 -6.40 -17.82
CA GLN A 277 2.73 -7.31 -17.26
C GLN A 277 2.49 -7.05 -15.77
N SER A 278 3.54 -6.76 -15.00
CA SER A 278 3.41 -6.39 -13.59
C SER A 278 2.61 -5.11 -13.42
N LEU A 279 2.87 -4.10 -14.25
CA LEU A 279 2.13 -2.83 -14.23
C LEU A 279 0.67 -3.04 -14.64
N SER A 280 0.40 -3.87 -15.65
CA SER A 280 -0.97 -4.27 -16.03
C SER A 280 -1.69 -4.97 -14.88
N PHE A 281 -1.05 -5.93 -14.20
CA PHE A 281 -1.64 -6.61 -13.04
C PHE A 281 -2.03 -5.67 -11.91
N LEU A 282 -1.31 -4.56 -11.74
CA LEU A 282 -1.60 -3.56 -10.71
C LEU A 282 -2.62 -2.50 -11.15
N SER A 283 -2.97 -2.42 -12.44
CA SER A 283 -3.76 -1.32 -13.03
C SER A 283 -5.19 -1.75 -13.38
N TYR A 284 -6.16 -1.02 -12.86
CA TYR A 284 -7.60 -1.26 -13.10
C TYR A 284 -8.28 0.05 -13.45
N SER A 285 -9.41 -0.02 -14.15
CA SER A 285 -10.21 1.15 -14.50
C SER A 285 -10.71 1.93 -13.27
N GLU A 286 -10.78 1.27 -12.11
CA GLU A 286 -11.25 1.84 -10.86
C GLU A 286 -10.13 2.31 -9.92
N LYS A 287 -8.89 1.86 -10.12
CA LYS A 287 -7.74 2.22 -9.26
C LYS A 287 -6.43 1.56 -9.70
N LEU A 288 -5.32 2.12 -9.23
CA LEU A 288 -4.02 1.45 -9.16
C LEU A 288 -3.88 0.76 -7.79
N LEU A 289 -3.45 -0.51 -7.78
CA LEU A 289 -3.13 -1.23 -6.54
C LEU A 289 -1.75 -0.80 -6.02
N ALA A 290 -1.61 -0.75 -4.71
CA ALA A 290 -0.35 -0.35 -4.08
C ALA A 290 0.79 -1.37 -4.24
N GLY A 291 0.45 -2.65 -4.39
CA GLY A 291 1.45 -3.70 -4.56
C GLY A 291 0.85 -5.07 -4.85
N ALA A 292 1.68 -6.10 -4.76
CA ALA A 292 1.28 -7.50 -4.90
C ALA A 292 0.44 -7.97 -3.69
N TRP A 293 0.29 -9.28 -3.48
CA TRP A 293 -0.68 -9.89 -2.57
C TRP A 293 -0.85 -9.21 -1.20
N ARG A 294 0.21 -8.62 -0.64
CA ARG A 294 0.15 -7.95 0.68
C ARG A 294 -0.63 -6.64 0.66
N PHE A 295 -0.73 -5.98 -0.50
CA PHE A 295 -1.27 -4.63 -0.70
C PHE A 295 -2.18 -4.55 -1.93
N LEU A 296 -3.02 -5.57 -2.16
CA LEU A 296 -3.94 -5.66 -3.30
C LEU A 296 -5.15 -4.73 -3.16
N THR A 297 -4.92 -3.49 -2.77
CA THR A 297 -5.97 -2.49 -2.65
C THR A 297 -5.45 -1.09 -2.95
N TYR A 298 -6.30 -0.09 -2.83
CA TYR A 298 -5.97 1.32 -3.01
C TYR A 298 -5.19 1.86 -1.80
N PHE A 299 -4.08 2.56 -2.11
CA PHE A 299 -3.37 3.45 -1.20
C PHE A 299 -3.13 4.77 -1.91
N GLY A 300 -3.61 5.88 -1.33
CA GLY A 300 -3.61 7.18 -2.00
C GLY A 300 -2.21 7.74 -2.26
N ARG A 301 -1.32 7.68 -1.28
CA ARG A 301 0.09 8.09 -1.44
C ARG A 301 0.78 7.29 -2.54
N ASP A 302 0.69 5.96 -2.46
CA ASP A 302 1.34 5.04 -3.38
C ASP A 302 0.85 5.24 -4.81
N SER A 303 -0.46 5.40 -5.00
CA SER A 303 -1.07 5.68 -6.31
C SER A 303 -0.55 6.99 -6.90
N MET A 304 -0.48 8.07 -6.11
CA MET A 304 -0.06 9.38 -6.61
C MET A 304 1.44 9.48 -6.86
N ILE A 305 2.28 8.91 -5.99
CA ILE A 305 3.73 8.83 -6.22
C ILE A 305 4.04 7.97 -7.44
N SER A 306 3.36 6.81 -7.58
CA SER A 306 3.51 5.95 -8.76
C SER A 306 3.12 6.69 -10.03
N LEU A 307 2.02 7.46 -10.00
CA LEU A 307 1.63 8.31 -11.14
C LEU A 307 2.73 9.31 -11.49
N LEU A 308 3.26 10.06 -10.51
CA LEU A 308 4.30 11.07 -10.75
C LEU A 308 5.60 10.46 -11.32
N LEU A 309 5.94 9.23 -10.93
CA LEU A 309 7.13 8.53 -11.41
C LEU A 309 6.92 7.87 -12.77
N LEU A 310 5.73 7.35 -13.05
CA LEU A 310 5.40 6.57 -14.23
C LEU A 310 4.63 7.36 -15.31
N GLU A 311 4.26 8.62 -15.04
CA GLU A 311 3.52 9.47 -15.98
C GLU A 311 4.07 9.45 -17.41
N PRO A 312 5.40 9.45 -17.64
CA PRO A 312 5.93 9.43 -19.00
C PRO A 312 5.56 8.18 -19.81
N VAL A 313 5.17 7.09 -19.16
CA VAL A 313 4.83 5.81 -19.83
C VAL A 313 3.35 5.45 -19.71
N LEU A 314 2.61 6.06 -18.77
CA LEU A 314 1.19 5.75 -18.55
C LEU A 314 0.29 6.36 -19.63
N SER A 315 -0.79 5.65 -19.95
CA SER A 315 -1.85 6.12 -20.82
C SER A 315 -2.69 7.21 -20.15
N GLY A 316 -2.96 8.29 -20.88
CA GLY A 316 -3.87 9.35 -20.48
C GLY A 316 -5.16 9.30 -21.29
N GLY A 317 -6.16 10.07 -20.86
CA GLY A 317 -7.45 10.17 -21.53
C GLY A 317 -8.50 9.23 -20.94
N ASP A 318 -9.65 9.21 -21.59
CA ASP A 318 -10.81 8.41 -21.17
C ASP A 318 -10.46 6.92 -21.15
N GLY A 319 -10.69 6.28 -19.99
CA GLY A 319 -10.32 4.89 -19.77
C GLY A 319 -8.81 4.64 -19.58
N GLY A 320 -7.96 5.67 -19.64
CA GLY A 320 -6.53 5.55 -19.44
C GLY A 320 -6.13 5.45 -17.96
N ALA A 321 -4.93 4.90 -17.72
CA ALA A 321 -4.42 4.66 -16.38
C ALA A 321 -4.30 5.93 -15.52
N VAL A 322 -3.92 7.06 -16.12
CA VAL A 322 -3.80 8.35 -15.41
C VAL A 322 -5.14 8.80 -14.85
N GLU A 323 -6.22 8.80 -15.66
CA GLU A 323 -7.55 9.18 -15.21
C GLU A 323 -8.12 8.18 -14.19
N ALA A 324 -7.83 6.88 -14.33
CA ALA A 324 -8.21 5.86 -13.36
C ALA A 324 -7.56 6.11 -11.98
N ILE A 325 -6.26 6.47 -11.96
CA ILE A 325 -5.54 6.76 -10.72
C ILE A 325 -6.08 8.03 -10.05
N ILE A 326 -6.20 9.13 -10.78
CA ILE A 326 -6.68 10.41 -10.23
C ILE A 326 -8.14 10.28 -9.79
N GLY A 327 -8.97 9.63 -10.59
CA GLY A 327 -10.37 9.35 -10.26
C GLY A 327 -10.50 8.53 -8.97
N ALA A 328 -9.68 7.48 -8.81
CA ALA A 328 -9.67 6.68 -7.58
C ALA A 328 -9.39 7.52 -6.32
N VAL A 329 -8.49 8.49 -6.41
CA VAL A 329 -8.17 9.41 -5.31
C VAL A 329 -9.34 10.34 -5.01
N LEU A 330 -9.90 10.98 -6.05
CA LEU A 330 -11.02 11.91 -5.92
C LEU A 330 -12.26 11.23 -5.34
N GLU A 331 -12.61 10.03 -5.81
CA GLU A 331 -13.73 9.22 -5.30
C GLU A 331 -13.70 9.00 -3.78
N ARG A 332 -12.50 8.97 -3.19
CA ARG A 332 -12.26 8.63 -1.77
C ARG A 332 -11.96 9.82 -0.87
N ILE A 333 -12.12 11.05 -1.36
CA ILE A 333 -11.95 12.26 -0.53
C ILE A 333 -13.00 12.29 0.59
N ASN A 334 -12.56 12.71 1.78
CA ASN A 334 -13.47 13.07 2.85
C ASN A 334 -14.11 14.43 2.56
N ARG A 335 -15.35 14.45 2.10
CA ARG A 335 -16.05 15.68 1.70
C ARG A 335 -16.20 16.72 2.81
N THR A 336 -16.13 16.30 4.08
CA THR A 336 -16.30 17.23 5.21
C THR A 336 -15.02 17.97 5.54
N TYR A 337 -13.87 17.29 5.43
CA TYR A 337 -12.59 17.81 5.87
C TYR A 337 -11.58 18.01 4.74
N GLY A 338 -11.90 17.59 3.51
CA GLY A 338 -11.00 17.69 2.36
C GLY A 338 -9.78 16.76 2.42
N SER A 339 -9.78 15.79 3.33
CA SER A 339 -8.66 14.85 3.47
C SER A 339 -8.68 13.81 2.36
N VAL A 340 -7.51 13.49 1.82
CA VAL A 340 -7.31 12.39 0.88
C VAL A 340 -7.23 11.06 1.64
N CYS A 341 -7.91 10.04 1.15
CA CYS A 341 -7.86 8.71 1.72
C CYS A 341 -6.46 8.11 1.56
N HIS A 342 -5.88 7.65 2.67
CA HIS A 342 -4.60 6.96 2.64
C HIS A 342 -4.75 5.50 2.22
N GLU A 343 -5.63 4.76 2.88
CA GLU A 343 -5.89 3.33 2.66
C GLU A 343 -7.40 3.06 2.66
N GLU A 344 -7.86 2.25 1.73
CA GLU A 344 -9.22 1.69 1.79
C GLU A 344 -9.19 0.28 2.38
N THR A 345 -10.19 -0.04 3.19
CA THR A 345 -10.48 -1.41 3.61
C THR A 345 -11.80 -1.83 2.99
N ILE A 346 -11.79 -2.93 2.23
CA ILE A 346 -12.94 -3.42 1.46
C ILE A 346 -13.22 -4.91 1.74
N GLY A 347 -14.30 -5.42 1.20
CA GLY A 347 -14.66 -6.84 1.23
C GLY A 347 -14.94 -7.37 2.64
N ASP A 348 -14.54 -8.61 2.89
CA ASP A 348 -14.81 -9.32 4.13
C ASP A 348 -14.23 -8.61 5.37
N TYR A 349 -13.04 -8.02 5.26
CA TYR A 349 -12.41 -7.33 6.39
C TYR A 349 -13.09 -6.01 6.73
N ALA A 350 -13.62 -5.29 5.75
CA ALA A 350 -14.45 -4.10 6.01
C ALA A 350 -15.71 -4.47 6.80
N THR A 351 -16.38 -5.54 6.40
CA THR A 351 -17.55 -6.07 7.11
C THR A 351 -17.20 -6.47 8.54
N TYR A 352 -16.03 -7.15 8.72
CA TYR A 352 -15.52 -7.48 10.04
C TYR A 352 -15.32 -6.24 10.93
N LEU A 353 -14.64 -5.20 10.44
CA LEU A 353 -14.41 -3.97 11.20
C LEU A 353 -15.70 -3.24 11.54
N ASN A 354 -16.66 -3.20 10.61
CA ASN A 354 -17.96 -2.60 10.86
C ASN A 354 -18.69 -3.32 11.98
N LEU A 355 -18.71 -4.66 11.98
CA LEU A 355 -19.31 -5.46 13.03
C LEU A 355 -18.62 -5.27 14.39
N GLN A 356 -17.28 -5.14 14.42
CA GLN A 356 -16.54 -4.82 15.66
C GLN A 356 -16.94 -3.46 16.24
N ASN A 357 -17.34 -2.53 15.40
CA ASN A 357 -17.88 -1.21 15.80
C ASN A 357 -19.41 -1.21 16.00
N ASN A 358 -20.05 -2.37 16.06
CA ASN A 358 -21.51 -2.53 16.16
C ASN A 358 -22.28 -1.89 14.99
N VAL A 359 -21.69 -1.82 13.82
CA VAL A 359 -22.31 -1.33 12.58
C VAL A 359 -22.57 -2.51 11.65
N SER A 360 -23.84 -2.81 11.38
CA SER A 360 -24.23 -3.84 10.40
C SER A 360 -24.14 -3.26 8.98
N SER A 361 -22.95 -3.28 8.40
CA SER A 361 -22.66 -2.72 7.06
C SER A 361 -21.53 -3.48 6.37
N THR A 362 -21.63 -3.59 5.05
CA THR A 362 -20.57 -4.09 4.15
C THR A 362 -19.81 -2.95 3.47
N SER A 363 -20.09 -1.71 3.84
CA SER A 363 -19.47 -0.53 3.24
C SER A 363 -17.97 -0.51 3.49
N PRO A 364 -17.17 0.00 2.53
CA PRO A 364 -15.75 0.25 2.72
C PRO A 364 -15.47 1.16 3.91
N ASN A 365 -14.30 0.98 4.52
CA ASN A 365 -13.73 1.92 5.48
C ASN A 365 -12.58 2.66 4.83
N TYR A 366 -12.49 3.97 5.07
CA TYR A 366 -11.48 4.86 4.51
C TYR A 366 -10.64 5.46 5.62
N ASP A 367 -9.32 5.29 5.54
CA ASP A 367 -8.37 5.85 6.51
C ASP A 367 -7.88 7.23 6.03
N TYR A 368 -8.02 8.23 6.89
CA TYR A 368 -7.61 9.63 6.63
C TYR A 368 -6.56 10.13 7.62
N LYS A 369 -5.88 9.24 8.34
CA LYS A 369 -4.93 9.64 9.40
C LYS A 369 -3.67 10.33 8.88
N MET A 370 -3.24 9.99 7.67
CA MET A 370 -2.01 10.52 7.08
C MET A 370 -2.16 11.99 6.68
N VAL A 371 -1.14 12.79 6.94
CA VAL A 371 -1.13 14.22 6.60
C VAL A 371 -0.41 14.52 5.29
N ASP A 372 0.56 13.70 4.92
CA ASP A 372 1.34 13.82 3.68
C ASP A 372 0.49 13.56 2.43
N THR A 373 -0.41 12.58 2.50
CA THR A 373 -1.22 12.13 1.36
C THR A 373 -2.05 13.26 0.75
N ASP A 374 -2.51 14.22 1.56
CA ASP A 374 -3.31 15.36 1.10
C ASP A 374 -2.56 16.22 0.06
N PHE A 375 -1.26 16.39 0.22
CA PHE A 375 -0.47 17.35 -0.57
C PHE A 375 -0.06 16.83 -1.95
N TYR A 376 -0.14 15.54 -2.21
CA TYR A 376 0.15 14.99 -3.53
C TYR A 376 -0.96 15.28 -4.56
N LEU A 377 -2.22 15.37 -4.12
CA LEU A 377 -3.35 15.51 -5.06
C LEU A 377 -3.27 16.76 -5.95
N PRO A 378 -3.01 17.97 -5.45
CA PRO A 378 -2.85 19.13 -6.33
C PRO A 378 -1.71 18.95 -7.33
N VAL A 379 -0.62 18.28 -6.92
CA VAL A 379 0.56 18.06 -7.78
C VAL A 379 0.21 17.15 -8.97
N VAL A 380 -0.49 16.03 -8.72
CA VAL A 380 -0.91 15.15 -9.82
C VAL A 380 -1.97 15.78 -10.72
N LEU A 381 -2.89 16.58 -10.14
CA LEU A 381 -3.88 17.33 -10.92
C LEU A 381 -3.19 18.36 -11.84
N GLU A 382 -2.23 19.10 -11.31
CA GLU A 382 -1.46 20.10 -12.08
C GLU A 382 -0.69 19.43 -13.22
N ARG A 383 0.03 18.32 -12.93
CA ARG A 383 0.73 17.53 -13.94
C ARG A 383 -0.19 17.12 -15.08
N TYR A 384 -1.37 16.58 -14.76
CA TYR A 384 -2.30 16.11 -15.77
C TYR A 384 -3.05 17.24 -16.45
N LEU A 385 -3.74 18.12 -15.70
CA LEU A 385 -4.68 19.09 -16.27
C LEU A 385 -3.99 20.34 -16.84
N VAL A 386 -2.76 20.67 -16.40
CA VAL A 386 -2.05 21.88 -16.84
C VAL A 386 -0.86 21.56 -17.73
N GLN A 387 -0.08 20.52 -17.41
CA GLN A 387 1.15 20.22 -18.16
C GLN A 387 0.94 19.22 -19.29
N SER A 388 0.02 18.26 -19.16
CA SER A 388 -0.24 17.25 -20.20
C SER A 388 -1.21 17.76 -21.26
N ASN A 389 -0.84 17.67 -22.54
CA ASN A 389 -1.75 18.01 -23.65
C ASN A 389 -3.03 17.16 -23.65
N VAL A 390 -2.92 15.88 -23.29
CA VAL A 390 -4.08 14.96 -23.19
C VAL A 390 -4.98 15.44 -22.06
N GLY A 391 -4.41 15.68 -20.88
CA GLY A 391 -5.16 16.14 -19.72
C GLY A 391 -5.84 17.49 -19.95
N GLN A 392 -5.18 18.46 -20.60
CA GLN A 392 -5.78 19.73 -20.96
C GLN A 392 -7.03 19.56 -21.84
N SER A 393 -6.96 18.68 -22.84
CA SER A 393 -8.11 18.39 -23.72
C SER A 393 -9.27 17.68 -23.03
N ARG A 394 -8.97 16.94 -21.98
CA ARG A 394 -9.93 16.13 -21.20
C ARG A 394 -10.47 16.84 -19.97
N ALA A 395 -9.85 17.94 -19.54
CA ALA A 395 -10.08 18.56 -18.25
C ALA A 395 -11.57 18.81 -17.95
N SER A 396 -12.32 19.36 -18.90
CA SER A 396 -13.75 19.65 -18.72
C SER A 396 -14.58 18.38 -18.46
N ASP A 397 -14.38 17.34 -19.27
CA ASP A 397 -15.17 16.11 -19.18
C ASP A 397 -14.77 15.30 -17.95
N PHE A 398 -13.46 15.17 -17.68
CA PHE A 398 -12.95 14.47 -16.53
C PHE A 398 -13.43 15.10 -15.22
N LEU A 399 -13.32 16.42 -15.08
CA LEU A 399 -13.75 17.13 -13.87
C LEU A 399 -15.28 17.15 -13.69
N ALA A 400 -16.07 17.02 -14.77
CA ALA A 400 -17.52 16.89 -14.70
C ALA A 400 -17.99 15.47 -14.28
N THR A 401 -17.09 14.50 -14.21
CA THR A 401 -17.40 13.14 -13.78
C THR A 401 -17.95 13.15 -12.34
N LYS A 402 -19.07 12.45 -12.12
CA LYS A 402 -19.71 12.34 -10.80
C LYS A 402 -19.16 11.17 -10.03
N ALA A 403 -18.91 11.39 -8.74
CA ALA A 403 -18.48 10.35 -7.82
C ALA A 403 -19.54 9.24 -7.65
N THR A 404 -19.08 7.99 -7.71
CA THR A 404 -19.92 6.79 -7.65
C THR A 404 -19.45 5.73 -6.66
N VAL A 405 -18.18 5.72 -6.29
CA VAL A 405 -17.56 4.67 -5.43
C VAL A 405 -17.86 4.92 -3.96
N ASN A 406 -17.63 6.15 -3.47
CA ASN A 406 -17.94 6.50 -2.09
C ASN A 406 -19.35 7.08 -2.01
N PRO A 407 -20.33 6.40 -1.38
CA PRO A 407 -21.70 6.89 -1.27
C PRO A 407 -21.81 8.27 -0.61
N ASN A 408 -20.86 8.62 0.26
CA ASN A 408 -20.84 9.94 0.90
C ASN A 408 -20.54 11.06 -0.11
N ASN A 409 -19.90 10.76 -1.23
CA ASN A 409 -19.57 11.71 -2.28
C ASN A 409 -20.60 11.72 -3.43
N ALA A 410 -21.65 10.90 -3.33
CA ALA A 410 -22.67 10.83 -4.36
C ALA A 410 -23.24 12.21 -4.71
N GLY A 411 -23.27 12.50 -6.01
CA GLY A 411 -23.73 13.77 -6.58
C GLY A 411 -22.68 14.86 -6.72
N LEU A 412 -21.51 14.75 -6.06
CA LEU A 412 -20.38 15.65 -6.28
C LEU A 412 -19.64 15.28 -7.56
N THR A 413 -19.10 16.28 -8.22
CA THR A 413 -18.19 16.10 -9.34
C THR A 413 -16.74 15.99 -8.87
N TYR A 414 -15.85 15.52 -9.73
CA TYR A 414 -14.42 15.52 -9.46
C TYR A 414 -13.88 16.94 -9.25
N ALA A 415 -14.47 17.95 -9.93
CA ALA A 415 -14.17 19.37 -9.68
C ALA A 415 -14.50 19.77 -8.23
N ASP A 416 -15.71 19.42 -7.74
CA ASP A 416 -16.11 19.72 -6.37
C ASP A 416 -15.18 19.09 -5.35
N LEU A 417 -14.78 17.84 -5.55
CA LEU A 417 -13.90 17.09 -4.66
C LEU A 417 -12.46 17.64 -4.67
N ALA A 418 -11.95 18.02 -5.83
CA ALA A 418 -10.65 18.67 -5.98
C ALA A 418 -10.62 20.03 -5.27
N LEU A 419 -11.70 20.82 -5.40
CA LEU A 419 -11.85 22.11 -4.74
C LEU A 419 -11.86 21.96 -3.21
N ILE A 420 -12.67 21.04 -2.66
CA ILE A 420 -12.74 20.78 -1.22
C ILE A 420 -11.35 20.42 -0.65
N SER A 421 -10.57 19.62 -1.37
CA SER A 421 -9.20 19.27 -0.95
C SER A 421 -8.26 20.48 -1.02
N ALA A 422 -8.32 21.27 -2.08
CA ALA A 422 -7.51 22.46 -2.23
C ALA A 422 -7.84 23.53 -1.17
N GLU A 423 -9.12 23.72 -0.82
CA GLU A 423 -9.56 24.62 0.27
C GLU A 423 -8.97 24.23 1.62
N LYS A 424 -8.92 22.93 1.92
CA LYS A 424 -8.23 22.44 3.12
C LYS A 424 -6.77 22.85 3.12
N ILE A 425 -6.03 22.57 2.05
CA ILE A 425 -4.59 22.86 1.95
C ILE A 425 -4.33 24.36 2.11
N MET A 426 -5.08 25.19 1.42
CA MET A 426 -4.98 26.65 1.54
C MET A 426 -5.24 27.13 2.97
N THR A 427 -6.24 26.56 3.63
CA THR A 427 -6.60 26.91 5.01
C THR A 427 -5.52 26.56 6.02
N ILE A 428 -5.01 25.31 5.98
CA ILE A 428 -4.02 24.84 6.97
C ILE A 428 -2.63 25.43 6.73
N SER A 429 -2.33 25.87 5.50
CA SER A 429 -1.03 26.47 5.15
C SER A 429 -0.97 27.99 5.46
N ALA A 430 -2.11 28.66 5.56
CA ALA A 430 -2.20 30.10 5.72
C ALA A 430 -1.54 30.65 7.00
N PRO A 431 -1.66 30.02 8.19
CA PRO A 431 -1.05 30.53 9.42
C PRO A 431 0.47 30.68 9.33
N PHE A 432 1.17 29.70 8.78
CA PHE A 432 2.63 29.77 8.60
C PHE A 432 3.02 30.82 7.56
N ALA A 433 2.24 30.93 6.48
CA ALA A 433 2.51 31.89 5.42
C ALA A 433 2.21 33.35 5.80
N ALA A 434 1.47 33.62 6.88
CA ALA A 434 1.15 34.94 7.34
C ALA A 434 2.41 35.67 7.83
N LYS A 435 2.39 37.04 7.78
CA LYS A 435 3.50 37.85 8.26
C LYS A 435 3.77 37.60 9.76
N GLY A 436 4.96 37.12 10.08
CA GLY A 436 5.34 36.73 11.45
C GLY A 436 4.77 35.39 11.90
N GLY A 437 4.16 34.62 10.98
CA GLY A 437 3.59 33.30 11.23
C GLY A 437 4.61 32.15 11.17
N GLN A 438 5.87 32.40 10.81
CA GLN A 438 6.93 31.43 10.66
C GLN A 438 7.39 30.91 12.03
N THR A 439 6.52 30.11 12.65
CA THR A 439 6.75 29.50 13.97
C THR A 439 6.48 28.01 13.91
N ARG A 440 7.11 27.23 14.81
CA ARG A 440 6.92 25.78 14.92
C ARG A 440 5.44 25.38 15.06
N GLY A 441 4.66 26.12 15.83
CA GLY A 441 3.24 25.84 16.06
C GLY A 441 2.35 26.00 14.82
N ASN A 442 2.82 26.67 13.77
CA ASN A 442 2.10 26.85 12.50
C ASN A 442 2.56 25.91 11.40
N LEU A 443 3.55 25.05 11.65
CA LEU A 443 3.92 23.96 10.76
C LEU A 443 2.81 22.89 10.73
N ILE A 444 2.83 22.02 9.74
CA ILE A 444 1.90 20.88 9.68
C ILE A 444 2.34 19.83 10.69
N HIS A 445 1.42 19.46 11.55
CA HIS A 445 1.60 18.45 12.59
C HIS A 445 0.87 17.15 12.21
N LEU A 446 1.35 16.01 12.73
CA LEU A 446 0.54 14.81 12.79
C LEU A 446 -0.75 15.07 13.58
N LYS A 447 -1.84 14.39 13.26
CA LYS A 447 -3.09 14.48 14.02
C LYS A 447 -2.86 14.12 15.49
N GLU A 448 -3.56 14.77 16.41
CA GLU A 448 -3.28 14.71 17.86
C GLU A 448 -3.27 13.29 18.43
N ASP A 449 -4.21 12.46 17.99
CA ASP A 449 -4.41 11.08 18.43
C ASP A 449 -3.61 10.05 17.62
N GLN A 450 -2.77 10.51 16.66
CA GLN A 450 -2.00 9.63 15.78
C GLN A 450 -0.51 9.69 16.08
N VAL A 451 0.12 8.52 16.14
CA VAL A 451 1.59 8.37 16.25
C VAL A 451 2.26 8.20 14.89
N VAL A 452 1.45 7.99 13.85
CA VAL A 452 1.87 7.78 12.46
C VAL A 452 1.06 8.73 11.57
N GLY A 453 1.67 9.38 10.60
CA GLY A 453 0.94 10.33 9.77
C GLY A 453 1.64 10.76 8.47
N GLU A 454 2.76 10.10 8.11
CA GLU A 454 3.52 10.35 6.88
C GLU A 454 4.11 9.04 6.34
N TRP A 455 4.94 9.06 5.30
CA TRP A 455 5.40 7.87 4.58
C TRP A 455 6.23 6.89 5.43
N ARG A 456 6.89 7.37 6.50
CA ARG A 456 7.59 6.52 7.46
C ARG A 456 6.60 6.02 8.52
N ASP A 457 5.67 5.19 8.10
CA ASP A 457 4.41 4.86 8.76
C ASP A 457 4.49 3.77 9.85
N SER A 458 5.61 3.66 10.53
CA SER A 458 5.74 2.85 11.75
C SER A 458 5.64 3.72 13.01
N THR A 459 5.40 3.10 14.16
CA THR A 459 5.29 3.79 15.46
C THR A 459 6.50 4.67 15.79
N TYR A 460 7.67 4.34 15.25
CA TYR A 460 8.91 5.08 15.45
C TYR A 460 9.49 5.65 14.14
N GLY A 461 8.73 5.63 13.06
CA GLY A 461 9.20 6.01 11.73
C GLY A 461 9.86 7.37 11.65
N ILE A 462 9.30 8.36 12.33
CA ILE A 462 9.88 9.70 12.50
C ILE A 462 10.35 9.99 13.93
N GLY A 463 10.75 8.94 14.64
CA GLY A 463 11.32 9.08 15.98
C GLY A 463 10.37 9.61 17.04
N GLY A 464 9.08 9.32 16.92
CA GLY A 464 8.04 9.89 17.77
C GLY A 464 7.81 11.38 17.54
N GLY A 465 8.38 11.95 16.48
CA GLY A 465 8.20 13.34 16.10
C GLY A 465 6.75 13.67 15.74
N ARG A 466 6.40 14.93 15.89
CA ARG A 466 5.04 15.43 15.63
C ARG A 466 4.94 16.28 14.38
N ILE A 467 6.06 16.79 13.89
CA ILE A 467 6.14 17.72 12.75
C ILE A 467 7.11 17.11 11.73
N PRO A 468 6.62 16.46 10.67
CA PRO A 468 7.46 15.75 9.71
C PRO A 468 8.23 16.72 8.80
N TYR A 469 9.46 16.36 8.47
CA TYR A 469 10.37 17.14 7.63
C TYR A 469 9.87 17.24 6.20
N ASP A 470 9.65 16.09 5.54
CA ASP A 470 9.24 15.97 4.13
C ASP A 470 7.97 16.75 3.83
N VAL A 471 6.95 16.60 4.69
CA VAL A 471 5.67 17.32 4.56
C VAL A 471 5.88 18.82 4.54
N ASN A 472 6.58 19.33 5.55
CA ASN A 472 6.70 20.78 5.74
C ASN A 472 7.65 21.47 4.76
N THR A 473 8.72 20.78 4.34
CA THR A 473 9.75 21.39 3.51
C THR A 473 9.60 21.14 2.02
N ALA A 474 8.85 20.08 1.64
CA ALA A 474 8.67 19.67 0.26
C ALA A 474 7.21 19.63 -0.19
N LEU A 475 6.36 18.86 0.53
CA LEU A 475 5.01 18.58 0.06
C LEU A 475 4.08 19.79 0.11
N VAL A 476 4.08 20.53 1.21
CA VAL A 476 3.27 21.75 1.35
C VAL A 476 3.60 22.79 0.28
N PRO A 477 4.86 23.23 0.09
CA PRO A 477 5.16 24.19 -0.96
C PRO A 477 4.88 23.67 -2.37
N ALA A 478 5.07 22.37 -2.63
CA ALA A 478 4.73 21.76 -3.92
C ALA A 478 3.22 21.82 -4.20
N ALA A 479 2.40 21.44 -3.24
CA ALA A 479 0.94 21.52 -3.36
C ALA A 479 0.45 22.94 -3.59
N LEU A 480 1.03 23.93 -2.88
CA LEU A 480 0.67 25.33 -3.04
C LEU A 480 1.09 25.88 -4.42
N ARG A 481 2.25 25.47 -4.96
CA ARG A 481 2.63 25.83 -6.34
C ARG A 481 1.68 25.22 -7.36
N ALA A 482 1.28 23.96 -7.16
CA ALA A 482 0.31 23.28 -7.99
C ALA A 482 -1.07 23.96 -7.94
N ILE A 483 -1.57 24.34 -6.77
CA ILE A 483 -2.82 25.09 -6.62
C ILE A 483 -2.73 26.46 -7.35
N SER A 484 -1.58 27.14 -7.26
CA SER A 484 -1.36 28.39 -8.00
C SER A 484 -1.43 28.17 -9.51
N ALA A 485 -0.81 27.10 -10.04
CA ALA A 485 -0.83 26.79 -11.47
C ALA A 485 -2.21 26.33 -11.94
N LEU A 486 -2.93 25.53 -11.17
CA LEU A 486 -4.31 25.15 -11.44
C LEU A 486 -5.23 26.38 -11.47
N SER A 487 -5.08 27.30 -10.53
CA SER A 487 -5.85 28.55 -10.51
C SER A 487 -5.54 29.44 -11.72
N ASP A 488 -4.28 29.49 -12.18
CA ASP A 488 -3.89 30.18 -13.41
C ASP A 488 -4.52 29.53 -14.65
N GLY A 489 -4.66 28.21 -14.64
CA GLY A 489 -5.37 27.43 -15.65
C GLY A 489 -6.90 27.56 -15.60
N GLY A 490 -7.46 28.30 -14.63
CA GLY A 490 -8.90 28.56 -14.53
C GLY A 490 -9.71 27.49 -13.80
N PHE A 491 -9.06 26.60 -13.02
CA PHE A 491 -9.75 25.49 -12.34
C PHE A 491 -10.35 25.92 -10.98
N PHE A 492 -10.04 26.84 -10.26
CA PHE A 492 -10.63 27.24 -8.97
C PHE A 492 -11.22 28.65 -9.04
N HIS A 493 -12.20 28.85 -9.93
CA HIS A 493 -12.79 30.17 -10.21
C HIS A 493 -13.62 30.73 -9.05
N GLU A 494 -14.01 29.91 -8.08
CA GLU A 494 -14.60 30.36 -6.82
C GLU A 494 -13.61 31.20 -5.98
N HIS A 495 -12.31 31.00 -6.22
CA HIS A 495 -11.22 31.67 -5.50
C HIS A 495 -10.30 32.47 -6.45
N PRO A 496 -10.73 33.58 -7.02
CA PRO A 496 -10.01 34.29 -8.09
C PRO A 496 -8.61 34.80 -7.70
N ASN A 497 -8.32 34.89 -6.40
CA ASN A 497 -7.02 35.35 -5.89
C ASN A 497 -6.03 34.21 -5.61
N TRP A 498 -6.42 32.94 -5.76
CA TRP A 498 -5.59 31.80 -5.35
C TRP A 498 -4.30 31.69 -6.16
N LYS A 499 -4.28 32.08 -7.43
CA LYS A 499 -3.03 32.15 -8.20
C LYS A 499 -1.93 32.92 -7.42
N ALA A 500 -2.23 34.13 -7.00
CA ALA A 500 -1.27 34.98 -6.29
C ALA A 500 -1.05 34.53 -4.83
N THR A 501 -2.14 34.17 -4.13
CA THR A 501 -2.09 33.79 -2.72
C THR A 501 -1.34 32.48 -2.51
N ALA A 502 -1.64 31.43 -3.29
CA ALA A 502 -0.96 30.15 -3.20
C ALA A 502 0.52 30.26 -3.58
N SER A 503 0.85 31.03 -4.63
CA SER A 503 2.25 31.30 -5.01
C SER A 503 3.02 32.01 -3.89
N SER A 504 2.41 33.01 -3.24
CA SER A 504 3.02 33.71 -2.10
C SER A 504 3.22 32.76 -0.91
N TYR A 505 2.21 31.94 -0.59
CA TYR A 505 2.32 30.96 0.49
C TYR A 505 3.42 29.94 0.19
N ALA A 506 3.46 29.39 -1.01
CA ALA A 506 4.49 28.44 -1.44
C ALA A 506 5.90 29.00 -1.22
N GLN A 507 6.13 30.27 -1.62
CA GLN A 507 7.43 30.91 -1.46
C GLN A 507 7.84 31.05 0.02
N VAL A 508 6.90 31.46 0.90
CA VAL A 508 7.19 31.55 2.34
C VAL A 508 7.52 30.18 2.93
N TRP A 509 6.76 29.14 2.57
CA TRP A 509 7.02 27.79 3.04
C TRP A 509 8.38 27.28 2.53
N GLU A 510 8.71 27.49 1.27
CA GLU A 510 9.96 27.07 0.67
C GLU A 510 11.18 27.75 1.30
N ASP A 511 11.09 29.06 1.57
CA ASP A 511 12.19 29.86 2.08
C ASP A 511 12.43 29.66 3.59
N ALA A 512 11.37 29.44 4.38
CA ALA A 512 11.44 29.54 5.83
C ALA A 512 11.51 28.20 6.57
N THR A 513 11.16 27.07 5.94
CA THR A 513 10.97 25.81 6.68
C THR A 513 12.26 25.03 6.96
N LEU A 514 13.26 25.05 6.07
CA LEU A 514 14.49 24.25 6.22
C LEU A 514 15.21 24.53 7.54
N SER A 515 15.28 25.79 7.96
CA SER A 515 16.01 26.19 9.17
C SER A 515 15.46 25.59 10.47
N PHE A 516 14.21 25.14 10.49
CA PHE A 516 13.65 24.45 11.67
C PHE A 516 14.25 23.05 11.87
N PHE A 517 14.65 22.40 10.79
CA PHE A 517 15.10 21.02 10.79
C PHE A 517 16.63 20.87 10.66
N GLU A 518 17.35 21.97 10.44
CA GLU A 518 18.80 21.94 10.27
C GLU A 518 19.52 21.47 11.53
N VAL A 519 20.41 20.51 11.36
CA VAL A 519 21.28 19.96 12.40
C VAL A 519 22.72 20.15 11.96
N THR A 520 23.51 20.82 12.78
CA THR A 520 24.95 20.96 12.61
C THR A 520 25.66 20.25 13.74
N VAL A 521 26.52 19.29 13.39
CA VAL A 521 27.34 18.53 14.35
C VAL A 521 28.81 18.89 14.13
N PRO A 522 29.49 19.48 15.13
CA PRO A 522 30.91 19.82 15.03
C PRO A 522 31.78 18.59 14.71
N VAL A 523 32.82 18.76 13.91
CA VAL A 523 33.68 17.68 13.39
C VAL A 523 34.16 16.71 14.48
N SER A 524 34.59 17.22 15.64
CA SER A 524 35.07 16.37 16.75
C SER A 524 33.95 15.53 17.36
N GLU A 525 32.78 16.13 17.51
CA GLU A 525 31.60 15.45 18.04
C GLU A 525 31.04 14.45 17.03
N ALA A 526 31.01 14.78 15.76
CA ALA A 526 30.58 13.89 14.70
C ALA A 526 31.44 12.61 14.64
N LYS A 527 32.77 12.76 14.73
CA LYS A 527 33.69 11.61 14.81
C LYS A 527 33.43 10.73 16.01
N ARG A 528 33.23 11.34 17.18
CA ARG A 528 32.92 10.62 18.41
C ARG A 528 31.60 9.83 18.27
N LEU A 529 30.53 10.48 17.87
CA LEU A 529 29.20 9.87 17.72
C LEU A 529 29.20 8.71 16.73
N VAL A 530 29.85 8.84 15.59
CA VAL A 530 29.94 7.79 14.58
C VAL A 530 30.75 6.59 15.10
N ASN A 531 31.84 6.79 15.85
CA ASN A 531 32.60 5.72 16.46
C ASN A 531 31.78 5.01 17.55
N ASP A 532 31.17 5.75 18.46
CA ASP A 532 30.31 5.22 19.54
C ASP A 532 29.15 4.39 18.97
N TYR A 533 28.52 4.90 17.91
CA TYR A 533 27.44 4.20 17.23
C TYR A 533 27.91 2.88 16.60
N THR A 534 29.06 2.90 15.91
CA THR A 534 29.60 1.70 15.27
C THR A 534 29.95 0.62 16.29
N GLU A 535 30.56 1.03 17.42
CA GLU A 535 30.90 0.13 18.53
C GLU A 535 29.64 -0.46 19.17
N ALA A 536 28.67 0.39 19.53
CA ALA A 536 27.42 -0.03 20.18
C ALA A 536 26.56 -0.95 19.29
N ALA A 537 26.53 -0.70 18.00
CA ALA A 537 25.75 -1.49 17.03
C ALA A 537 26.42 -2.83 16.68
N GLY A 538 27.73 -2.99 16.99
CA GLY A 538 28.48 -4.22 16.70
C GLY A 538 28.63 -4.51 15.20
N PHE A 539 28.71 -3.46 14.36
CA PHE A 539 28.90 -3.64 12.93
C PHE A 539 30.29 -4.21 12.62
N GLY A 540 30.34 -5.18 11.73
CA GLY A 540 31.60 -5.79 11.27
C GLY A 540 32.39 -4.94 10.25
N PHE A 541 32.08 -3.65 10.08
CA PHE A 541 32.72 -2.73 9.15
C PHE A 541 33.25 -1.48 9.88
N PRO A 542 34.22 -0.75 9.28
CA PRO A 542 34.85 0.41 9.91
C PRO A 542 33.86 1.57 10.09
N SER A 543 34.06 2.37 11.12
CA SER A 543 33.24 3.56 11.39
C SER A 543 33.35 4.65 10.31
N ASN A 544 34.43 4.66 9.53
CA ASN A 544 34.74 5.71 8.56
C ASN A 544 34.84 7.14 9.15
N ALA A 545 34.88 7.28 10.47
CA ALA A 545 34.89 8.58 11.16
C ALA A 545 36.09 9.48 10.74
N ASP A 546 37.20 8.88 10.34
CA ASP A 546 38.37 9.64 9.86
C ASP A 546 38.09 10.44 8.59
N ASN A 547 37.09 10.06 7.82
CA ASN A 547 36.67 10.79 6.61
C ASN A 547 35.91 12.10 6.92
N ILE A 548 35.52 12.34 8.17
CA ILE A 548 34.84 13.59 8.59
C ILE A 548 35.88 14.68 8.76
N ASN A 549 35.91 15.63 7.82
CA ASN A 549 36.91 16.70 7.78
C ASN A 549 36.33 18.11 8.06
N SER A 550 35.03 18.23 8.18
CA SER A 550 34.27 19.45 8.47
C SER A 550 33.07 19.12 9.34
N ASP A 551 32.38 20.13 9.84
CA ASP A 551 31.11 19.96 10.53
C ASP A 551 30.13 19.23 9.60
N VAL A 552 29.34 18.32 10.19
CA VAL A 552 28.34 17.55 9.46
C VAL A 552 27.01 18.31 9.56
N VAL A 553 26.47 18.68 8.40
CA VAL A 553 25.20 19.41 8.28
C VAL A 553 24.19 18.52 7.56
N TYR A 554 23.00 18.38 8.14
CA TYR A 554 21.89 17.65 7.55
C TYR A 554 20.55 18.15 8.12
N HIS A 555 19.43 17.69 7.54
CA HIS A 555 18.10 17.97 8.10
C HIS A 555 17.61 16.75 8.90
N GLY A 556 17.08 17.00 10.12
CA GLY A 556 16.48 15.97 10.94
C GLY A 556 15.12 15.51 10.42
N LEU A 557 14.71 14.29 10.77
CA LEU A 557 13.47 13.66 10.29
C LEU A 557 12.19 14.40 10.68
N ALA A 558 12.17 14.96 11.88
CA ALA A 558 10.98 15.59 12.44
C ALA A 558 11.35 16.52 13.59
N LEU A 559 10.39 17.33 14.02
CA LEU A 559 10.48 18.09 15.27
C LEU A 559 9.60 17.46 16.34
N ASP A 560 9.84 17.82 17.60
CA ASP A 560 9.12 17.35 18.78
C ASP A 560 9.12 15.82 18.92
N GLY A 561 10.34 15.26 18.86
CA GLY A 561 10.58 13.82 18.99
C GLY A 561 10.44 13.31 20.43
N ASN A 562 10.56 11.98 20.57
CA ASN A 562 10.59 11.32 21.88
C ASN A 562 11.71 11.89 22.77
N ASN A 563 11.51 11.77 24.09
CA ASN A 563 12.48 12.24 25.10
C ASN A 563 12.79 13.74 25.00
N ASP A 564 11.78 14.55 24.71
CA ASP A 564 11.86 16.01 24.58
C ASP A 564 12.91 16.48 23.54
N GLN A 565 13.17 15.68 22.53
CA GLN A 565 14.07 16.05 21.45
C GLN A 565 13.43 17.15 20.59
N PRO A 566 14.00 18.36 20.53
CA PRO A 566 13.43 19.43 19.70
C PRO A 566 13.54 19.13 18.20
N VAL A 567 14.54 18.33 17.80
CA VAL A 567 14.75 17.80 16.45
C VAL A 567 15.15 16.35 16.55
N VAL A 568 14.52 15.47 15.79
CA VAL A 568 14.90 14.06 15.64
C VAL A 568 16.15 13.99 14.76
N LYS A 569 17.32 13.85 15.39
CA LYS A 569 18.64 13.95 14.76
C LYS A 569 19.02 12.69 13.99
N VAL A 570 18.24 12.30 13.01
CA VAL A 570 18.50 11.20 12.10
C VAL A 570 18.75 11.76 10.70
N MET A 571 19.93 11.54 10.15
CA MET A 571 20.23 11.85 8.76
C MET A 571 19.41 10.91 7.85
N ASN A 572 18.82 11.43 6.79
CA ASN A 572 17.80 10.70 6.04
C ASN A 572 17.78 11.05 4.55
N THR A 573 16.95 10.34 3.79
CA THR A 573 16.79 10.52 2.34
C THR A 573 15.68 11.51 1.97
N ASP A 574 14.99 12.11 2.92
CA ASP A 574 13.77 12.90 2.64
C ASP A 574 14.06 14.23 1.94
N ASP A 575 15.31 14.67 1.94
CA ASP A 575 15.78 15.74 1.04
C ASP A 575 15.41 15.48 -0.42
N CYS A 576 15.30 14.20 -0.81
CA CYS A 576 14.92 13.80 -2.18
C CYS A 576 13.51 14.24 -2.57
N PHE A 577 12.57 14.33 -1.63
CA PHE A 577 11.22 14.85 -1.92
C PHE A 577 11.26 16.30 -2.41
N ARG A 578 12.13 17.11 -1.81
CA ARG A 578 12.30 18.50 -2.22
C ARG A 578 12.89 18.59 -3.63
N HIS A 579 13.87 17.77 -3.97
CA HIS A 579 14.43 17.70 -5.32
C HIS A 579 13.43 17.20 -6.35
N PHE A 580 12.59 16.26 -5.96
CA PHE A 580 11.59 15.65 -6.85
C PHE A 580 10.39 16.57 -7.14
N LEU A 581 9.94 17.33 -6.12
CA LEU A 581 8.66 18.05 -6.19
C LEU A 581 8.81 19.55 -6.41
N LEU A 582 9.96 20.14 -6.09
CA LEU A 582 10.15 21.59 -6.16
C LEU A 582 11.11 22.00 -7.27
N ASN A 583 10.80 23.11 -7.90
CA ASN A 583 11.69 23.82 -8.81
C ASN A 583 12.13 25.13 -8.15
N THR A 584 13.08 25.02 -7.22
CA THR A 584 13.57 26.14 -6.40
C THR A 584 14.22 27.21 -7.27
N THR A 585 13.69 28.43 -7.22
CA THR A 585 14.19 29.57 -8.01
C THR A 585 15.34 30.34 -7.34
N ASN A 586 15.51 30.20 -6.02
CA ASN A 586 16.64 30.78 -5.30
C ASN A 586 17.89 29.92 -5.51
N GLN A 587 18.75 30.36 -6.45
CA GLN A 587 19.95 29.61 -6.85
C GLN A 587 20.93 29.37 -5.69
N ALA A 588 21.07 30.31 -4.77
CA ALA A 588 21.99 30.17 -3.64
C ALA A 588 21.48 29.07 -2.68
N GLN A 589 20.18 29.08 -2.36
CA GLN A 589 19.54 28.06 -1.54
C GLN A 589 19.60 26.68 -2.21
N LEU A 590 19.28 26.60 -3.51
CA LEU A 590 19.35 25.37 -4.27
C LEU A 590 20.77 24.78 -4.25
N THR A 591 21.79 25.62 -4.51
CA THR A 591 23.19 25.16 -4.53
C THR A 591 23.62 24.65 -3.15
N ALA A 592 23.27 25.34 -2.07
CA ALA A 592 23.60 24.92 -0.71
C ALA A 592 22.90 23.58 -0.36
N PHE A 593 21.63 23.46 -0.69
CA PHE A 593 20.82 22.28 -0.45
C PHE A 593 21.32 21.05 -1.24
N VAL A 594 21.60 21.21 -2.55
CA VAL A 594 22.15 20.14 -3.39
C VAL A 594 23.50 19.66 -2.87
N ASN A 595 24.41 20.60 -2.50
CA ASN A 595 25.72 20.23 -1.98
C ASN A 595 25.60 19.46 -0.66
N GLN A 596 24.73 19.90 0.25
CA GLN A 596 24.49 19.21 1.51
C GLN A 596 23.92 17.80 1.28
N THR A 597 22.87 17.69 0.48
CA THR A 597 22.24 16.39 0.17
C THR A 597 23.24 15.45 -0.49
N ALA A 598 24.03 15.93 -1.47
CA ALA A 598 25.05 15.13 -2.14
C ALA A 598 26.13 14.63 -1.16
N ASN A 599 26.60 15.48 -0.25
CA ASN A 599 27.57 15.08 0.76
C ASN A 599 27.00 13.98 1.68
N ASN A 600 25.76 14.13 2.13
CA ASN A 600 25.12 13.17 3.01
C ASN A 600 24.86 11.81 2.32
N ILE A 601 24.41 11.83 1.05
CA ILE A 601 24.11 10.64 0.29
C ILE A 601 25.39 9.89 -0.12
N LEU A 602 26.42 10.58 -0.58
CA LEU A 602 27.63 9.98 -1.14
C LEU A 602 28.62 9.52 -0.07
N ALA A 603 28.58 10.09 1.12
CA ALA A 603 29.47 9.66 2.19
C ALA A 603 29.16 8.21 2.61
N PRO A 604 30.21 7.39 2.83
CA PRO A 604 30.01 6.01 3.23
C PRO A 604 29.36 5.92 4.63
N TYR A 605 28.45 4.96 4.79
CA TYR A 605 27.84 4.65 6.07
C TYR A 605 28.89 4.16 7.08
N PRO A 606 28.82 4.57 8.37
CA PRO A 606 27.79 5.39 9.00
C PRO A 606 28.09 6.89 9.08
N VAL A 607 29.02 7.39 8.28
CA VAL A 607 29.24 8.84 8.13
C VAL A 607 28.10 9.49 7.33
N GLY A 608 27.68 8.84 6.24
CA GLY A 608 26.55 9.23 5.40
C GLY A 608 25.57 8.09 5.18
N LEU A 609 24.98 8.02 3.98
CA LEU A 609 23.92 7.07 3.64
C LEU A 609 24.34 5.99 2.64
N SER A 610 25.56 6.08 2.06
CA SER A 610 26.01 5.16 1.01
C SER A 610 26.54 3.84 1.56
N THR A 611 26.11 2.72 0.98
CA THR A 611 26.66 1.39 1.24
C THR A 611 27.11 0.73 -0.07
N PRO A 612 27.91 -0.34 -0.03
CA PRO A 612 28.30 -1.06 -1.25
C PRO A 612 27.15 -1.65 -2.07
N VAL A 613 25.98 -1.83 -1.44
CA VAL A 613 24.78 -2.41 -2.08
C VAL A 613 23.69 -1.39 -2.37
N GLY A 614 23.91 -0.13 -2.05
CA GLY A 614 22.97 0.96 -2.27
C GLY A 614 22.90 1.96 -1.15
N MET A 615 21.89 2.79 -1.16
CA MET A 615 21.67 3.86 -0.18
C MET A 615 20.69 3.41 0.89
N ILE A 616 21.01 3.65 2.15
CA ILE A 616 20.09 3.45 3.27
C ILE A 616 19.19 4.67 3.48
N VAL A 617 17.96 4.41 3.95
CA VAL A 617 16.95 5.47 4.08
C VAL A 617 17.13 6.37 5.30
N ALA A 618 17.90 5.94 6.29
CA ALA A 618 18.13 6.67 7.54
C ALA A 618 19.45 6.27 8.21
N ASN A 619 20.12 7.25 8.83
CA ASN A 619 21.35 7.06 9.59
C ASN A 619 21.23 7.75 10.95
N PRO A 620 21.09 7.00 12.06
CA PRO A 620 20.94 7.55 13.41
C PRO A 620 22.27 7.84 14.12
N ALA A 621 23.42 7.68 13.47
CA ALA A 621 24.73 7.78 14.11
C ALA A 621 24.96 9.11 14.85
N TYR A 622 24.35 10.19 14.38
CA TYR A 622 24.48 11.53 14.98
C TYR A 622 23.42 11.85 16.04
N GLY A 623 22.44 10.97 16.22
CA GLY A 623 21.29 11.22 17.08
C GLY A 623 21.59 11.21 18.56
N GLY A 624 22.54 10.41 18.98
CA GLY A 624 22.86 10.20 20.40
C GLY A 624 21.73 9.51 21.19
N ASP A 625 20.63 9.14 20.55
CA ASP A 625 19.52 8.44 21.20
C ASP A 625 19.69 6.93 21.03
N PRO A 626 19.83 6.17 22.15
CA PRO A 626 19.98 4.72 22.11
C PRO A 626 18.84 3.98 21.41
N VAL A 627 17.65 4.59 21.35
CA VAL A 627 16.47 4.02 20.71
C VAL A 627 16.72 3.80 19.20
N TYR A 628 17.40 4.72 18.53
CA TYR A 628 17.72 4.59 17.11
C TYR A 628 18.98 3.77 16.84
N ALA A 629 19.84 3.63 17.84
CA ALA A 629 21.07 2.85 17.79
C ALA A 629 20.90 1.40 18.30
N ALA A 630 19.68 0.97 18.64
CA ALA A 630 19.41 -0.36 19.16
C ALA A 630 19.93 -1.47 18.25
N ASN A 631 20.37 -2.59 18.83
CA ASN A 631 20.90 -3.71 18.05
C ASN A 631 19.83 -4.38 17.18
N PHE A 632 20.26 -5.15 16.18
CA PHE A 632 19.39 -5.75 15.17
C PHE A 632 18.22 -6.57 15.73
N SER A 633 18.45 -7.34 16.81
CA SER A 633 17.45 -8.22 17.39
C SER A 633 16.30 -7.48 18.10
N ASN A 634 16.50 -6.24 18.50
CA ASN A 634 15.55 -5.45 19.28
C ASN A 634 14.93 -4.30 18.50
N ASN A 635 15.21 -4.20 17.19
CA ASN A 635 14.83 -3.04 16.43
C ASN A 635 13.61 -3.30 15.53
N ALA A 636 12.48 -2.75 15.94
CA ALA A 636 11.25 -2.67 15.16
C ALA A 636 11.04 -1.29 14.52
N TYR A 637 12.07 -0.45 14.40
CA TYR A 637 11.94 0.95 13.99
C TYR A 637 12.08 1.11 12.49
N HIS A 638 10.99 0.96 11.77
CA HIS A 638 10.93 1.24 10.35
C HIS A 638 11.12 2.72 10.06
N GLY A 639 11.93 2.99 9.06
CA GLY A 639 12.10 4.33 8.52
C GLY A 639 13.04 5.24 9.30
N ALA A 640 13.24 5.08 10.60
CA ALA A 640 14.19 5.86 11.37
C ALA A 640 15.52 5.13 11.64
N SER A 641 15.62 3.86 11.26
CA SER A 641 16.81 3.05 11.49
C SER A 641 17.43 2.56 10.19
N SER A 642 18.75 2.42 10.20
CA SER A 642 19.56 1.91 9.09
C SER A 642 19.38 0.41 8.78
N ARG A 643 18.40 -0.25 9.36
CA ARG A 643 18.29 -1.71 9.38
C ARG A 643 17.29 -2.34 8.44
N THR A 644 16.81 -1.61 7.47
CA THR A 644 15.96 -2.13 6.40
C THR A 644 16.78 -2.65 5.21
N LEU A 645 17.84 -3.37 5.48
CA LEU A 645 18.54 -4.20 4.50
C LEU A 645 18.43 -5.67 4.92
#